data_8865fc0b7b91fe6033f9bbe2552054d6
#
_entry.id   8865fc0b7b91fe6033f9bbe2552054d6
#
_cell.length_a   1.000
_cell.length_b   1.000
_cell.length_c   1.000
_cell.angle_alpha   90.00
_cell.angle_beta   90.00
_cell.angle_gamma   90.00
#
_symmetry.space_group_name_H-M   'P 1'
#
loop_
_entity.id
_entity.type
_entity.pdbx_description
1 polymer ?
#
loop_
_entity_poly.entity_id
_entity_poly.type
_entity_poly.pdbx_seq_one_letter_code
_entity_poly.pdbx_strand_id
1 'polypeptide(L)'
;MKLTFRIQYHTVWGEDLRVIFDEGDPLFLQLSTRDGSEWKGSCDYSPAESGRPITYRYGVFRDDMCIRKELGAIAHTVYSGNVQQHQYLIEDCWRDLPTENYRYSSAFNDVHPLTSPNRLSNNVGSCITFRALCPGLHVQGQELGIIGSCSALGNWEYCRPIRMHEVASGVWQLTLDVSALKSPFEYKFVAINEKTGAVEEWETRPNRLFQIRPLQRGETYLPAEAEVFFNRPACRIAGTAIPVFSLRSEGSCGVGDFGDLKRFITWAIETGQRAVQILPINDTTMTGTWMDSYPYNSISIYAFHPMYIDLRQLPALNDEEAMKAFERRRITLNGLSQVDYEKVNCLKREYLHTLFHQEQEQFLEMPEFKAFVQKNEEWLQPYAAFSVLRDRNGTADFRRWGVDSVYQADRVQQMCIPGSTYYEDICFYYFLQYYLHVQLLDACTYGRSQGVIVKGDIPIGISRNSVEAWVEPYYFNMNGQAGAPPDAFSTNGQNWGMPTYNWQVMEKDQYHWWQRRFRKMAEYFTAYRIDHILGFFRIWEIPYHSVHGLLGQFVPSLPMSKEEIQSFGLDFDKERMTRPYIDDQLIDKLFGDKAHEVRHTFLKHLPSKLYALRPEYNTQRKVETYFDGKDDPASTDMREKLYSLISDVLFIADRDDPNKFHPRIAVQNEPVFCHLSAKEQQAFNRLYDHYYYQRHNEFWYHEAMKKLPILLQATPMLVCGEDLGMVPGCVPWVMNQLQILSLEIQRMPKQTGIEFGRPENYPYLSVCTIGTHDMTTLRGWWKEDSTVTDRFYHNELHYWGTTPEEAPGWLCEEIVRRHLQCPSMLCILTWQDWTAMDEAIRNADIDAERINIPANPHNYWRWRMHITLEKLMSLTDFNQHIRQMIAESGRADG
;
A
#
# COMPACT_ATOMS: atom_id res chain seq x y z
N MET A 1 33.28 9.03 -21.24
CA MET A 1 33.54 10.29 -20.50
C MET A 1 34.19 9.99 -19.17
N LYS A 2 35.02 10.87 -18.65
CA LYS A 2 35.67 10.66 -17.33
C LYS A 2 34.84 11.31 -16.24
N LEU A 3 34.36 10.55 -15.27
CA LEU A 3 33.66 11.04 -14.07
C LEU A 3 34.61 10.93 -12.87
N THR A 4 34.74 12.01 -12.13
CA THR A 4 35.50 12.07 -10.88
C THR A 4 34.57 12.52 -9.77
N PHE A 5 34.42 11.67 -8.76
CA PHE A 5 33.54 11.90 -7.62
C PHE A 5 34.33 12.31 -6.38
N ARG A 6 33.75 13.23 -5.62
CA ARG A 6 34.19 13.60 -4.28
C ARG A 6 32.99 13.71 -3.37
N ILE A 7 33.05 13.08 -2.21
CA ILE A 7 31.99 13.15 -1.20
C ILE A 7 32.60 13.18 0.20
N GLN A 8 32.02 13.97 1.09
CA GLN A 8 32.35 13.92 2.50
C GLN A 8 31.30 13.03 3.20
N TYR A 9 31.78 11.90 3.74
CA TYR A 9 30.94 10.95 4.44
C TYR A 9 31.79 10.14 5.41
N HIS A 10 31.38 10.05 6.68
CA HIS A 10 32.15 9.35 7.70
C HIS A 10 31.78 7.87 7.74
N THR A 11 32.78 7.01 7.59
CA THR A 11 32.64 5.55 7.70
C THR A 11 33.48 5.02 8.86
N VAL A 12 33.20 3.79 9.30
CA VAL A 12 34.02 3.08 10.28
C VAL A 12 34.99 2.12 9.58
N TRP A 13 35.96 1.67 10.32
CA TRP A 13 36.98 0.74 9.78
C TRP A 13 36.34 -0.53 9.22
N GLY A 14 36.77 -0.94 8.03
CA GLY A 14 36.21 -2.08 7.29
C GLY A 14 35.06 -1.76 6.39
N GLU A 15 34.62 -0.49 6.32
CA GLU A 15 33.62 -0.02 5.37
C GLU A 15 34.25 0.72 4.20
N ASP A 16 33.68 0.53 3.01
CA ASP A 16 34.02 1.28 1.82
C ASP A 16 32.76 1.97 1.24
N LEU A 17 32.98 3.09 0.55
CA LEU A 17 31.94 3.86 -0.11
C LEU A 17 32.01 3.63 -1.62
N ARG A 18 30.85 3.35 -2.24
CA ARG A 18 30.76 3.12 -3.68
C ARG A 18 29.70 4.03 -4.30
N VAL A 19 29.96 4.46 -5.54
CA VAL A 19 28.96 5.02 -6.43
C VAL A 19 28.28 3.85 -7.14
N ILE A 20 26.95 3.82 -7.13
CA ILE A 20 26.11 2.81 -7.77
C ILE A 20 25.35 3.53 -8.89
N PHE A 21 25.65 3.21 -10.13
CA PHE A 21 24.94 3.75 -11.29
C PHE A 21 23.69 2.92 -11.58
N ASP A 22 22.62 3.57 -11.97
CA ASP A 22 21.39 2.88 -12.33
C ASP A 22 21.51 2.18 -13.69
N GLU A 23 22.31 2.74 -14.62
CA GLU A 23 22.56 2.21 -15.97
C GLU A 23 24.00 2.51 -16.40
N GLY A 24 24.46 1.91 -17.48
CA GLY A 24 25.76 2.22 -18.10
C GLY A 24 26.90 1.29 -17.68
N ASP A 25 28.15 1.66 -18.01
CA ASP A 25 29.34 0.90 -17.67
C ASP A 25 30.47 1.85 -17.20
N PRO A 26 31.04 1.63 -16.00
CA PRO A 26 30.72 0.56 -15.04
C PRO A 26 29.43 0.86 -14.24
N LEU A 27 28.80 -0.20 -13.73
CA LEU A 27 27.64 -0.07 -12.81
C LEU A 27 28.06 0.33 -11.38
N PHE A 28 29.31 0.12 -11.00
CA PHE A 28 29.86 0.44 -9.68
C PHE A 28 31.21 1.12 -9.79
N LEU A 29 31.42 2.12 -8.93
CA LEU A 29 32.72 2.74 -8.73
C LEU A 29 33.06 2.72 -7.23
N GLN A 30 34.09 1.97 -6.85
CA GLN A 30 34.62 2.03 -5.49
C GLN A 30 35.43 3.30 -5.28
N LEU A 31 35.13 4.04 -4.22
CA LEU A 31 35.87 5.23 -3.83
C LEU A 31 36.99 4.88 -2.88
N SER A 32 37.97 5.76 -2.75
CA SER A 32 39.10 5.64 -1.84
C SER A 32 39.14 6.81 -0.85
N THR A 33 39.65 6.54 0.34
CA THR A 33 39.82 7.54 1.40
C THR A 33 41.16 7.42 2.07
N ARG A 34 41.63 8.48 2.74
CA ARG A 34 42.80 8.48 3.58
C ARG A 34 42.50 8.48 5.07
N ASP A 35 41.37 9.03 5.43
CA ASP A 35 40.96 9.33 6.80
C ASP A 35 39.58 8.84 7.17
N GLY A 36 38.88 8.15 6.24
CA GLY A 36 37.50 7.67 6.45
C GLY A 36 36.43 8.76 6.37
N SER A 37 36.79 10.02 6.00
CA SER A 37 35.86 11.14 5.97
C SER A 37 35.71 11.78 4.59
N GLU A 38 36.79 11.90 3.82
CA GLU A 38 36.75 12.38 2.44
C GLU A 38 36.98 11.21 1.48
N TRP A 39 36.03 10.96 0.59
CA TRP A 39 36.06 9.87 -0.36
C TRP A 39 36.20 10.38 -1.79
N LYS A 40 37.05 9.74 -2.60
CA LYS A 40 37.33 10.12 -3.99
C LYS A 40 37.46 8.91 -4.89
N GLY A 41 37.01 9.05 -6.12
CA GLY A 41 37.21 8.03 -7.15
C GLY A 41 36.97 8.58 -8.54
N SER A 42 37.51 7.90 -9.56
CA SER A 42 37.30 8.26 -10.95
C SER A 42 37.09 7.02 -11.81
N CYS A 43 36.22 7.11 -12.79
CA CYS A 43 36.04 6.09 -13.81
C CYS A 43 35.88 6.69 -15.19
N ASP A 44 36.18 5.90 -16.20
CA ASP A 44 35.72 6.14 -17.56
C ASP A 44 34.33 5.53 -17.71
N TYR A 45 33.32 6.35 -17.90
CA TYR A 45 31.90 5.96 -17.92
C TYR A 45 31.31 6.02 -19.32
N SER A 46 30.55 5.01 -19.68
CA SER A 46 29.79 4.92 -20.92
C SER A 46 28.30 4.82 -20.61
N PRO A 47 27.48 5.84 -20.96
CA PRO A 47 26.05 5.76 -20.74
C PRO A 47 25.40 4.70 -21.64
N ALA A 48 24.36 4.02 -21.15
CA ALA A 48 23.60 3.04 -21.91
C ALA A 48 22.94 3.66 -23.17
N GLU A 49 22.43 4.90 -23.02
CA GLU A 49 21.84 5.66 -24.12
C GLU A 49 22.41 7.08 -24.16
N SER A 50 22.77 7.54 -25.34
CA SER A 50 23.25 8.91 -25.52
C SER A 50 22.13 9.94 -25.33
N GLY A 51 22.41 10.98 -24.55
CA GLY A 51 21.48 12.08 -24.31
C GLY A 51 20.52 11.89 -23.15
N ARG A 52 20.58 10.77 -22.42
CA ARG A 52 19.87 10.60 -21.14
C ARG A 52 20.69 11.13 -19.97
N PRO A 53 20.02 11.57 -18.89
CA PRO A 53 20.70 11.88 -17.64
C PRO A 53 21.40 10.65 -17.05
N ILE A 54 22.57 10.85 -16.46
CA ILE A 54 23.28 9.83 -15.67
C ILE A 54 22.71 9.89 -14.27
N THR A 55 22.17 8.77 -13.79
CA THR A 55 21.63 8.63 -12.44
C THR A 55 22.47 7.67 -11.60
N TYR A 56 22.72 8.04 -10.36
CA TYR A 56 23.53 7.26 -9.44
C TYR A 56 23.19 7.55 -7.98
N ARG A 57 23.61 6.65 -7.08
CA ARG A 57 23.50 6.78 -5.62
C ARG A 57 24.79 6.32 -4.95
N TYR A 58 24.97 6.76 -3.71
CA TYR A 58 26.05 6.27 -2.86
C TYR A 58 25.57 5.10 -1.98
N GLY A 59 26.47 4.14 -1.76
CA GLY A 59 26.25 3.02 -0.85
C GLY A 59 27.48 2.71 -0.02
N VAL A 60 27.29 2.39 1.25
CA VAL A 60 28.31 1.89 2.16
C VAL A 60 28.32 0.37 2.10
N PHE A 61 29.48 -0.20 1.92
CA PHE A 61 29.68 -1.63 1.77
C PHE A 61 30.62 -2.15 2.85
N ARG A 62 30.40 -3.38 3.27
CA ARG A 62 31.28 -4.17 4.12
C ARG A 62 31.34 -5.58 3.56
N ASP A 63 32.57 -6.08 3.27
CA ASP A 63 32.78 -7.40 2.65
C ASP A 63 31.89 -7.62 1.39
N ASP A 64 31.86 -6.63 0.50
CA ASP A 64 31.04 -6.57 -0.73
C ASP A 64 29.51 -6.55 -0.53
N MET A 65 29.04 -6.56 0.71
CA MET A 65 27.64 -6.42 1.02
C MET A 65 27.27 -4.95 1.27
N CYS A 66 26.26 -4.44 0.57
CA CYS A 66 25.73 -3.09 0.80
C CYS A 66 24.99 -3.07 2.15
N ILE A 67 25.54 -2.38 3.13
CA ILE A 67 24.96 -2.26 4.48
C ILE A 67 24.13 -0.99 4.68
N ARG A 68 24.39 0.04 3.87
CA ARG A 68 23.60 1.29 3.85
C ARG A 68 23.65 1.89 2.46
N LYS A 69 22.51 2.36 1.96
CA LYS A 69 22.36 3.08 0.71
C LYS A 69 21.62 4.38 0.97
N GLU A 70 21.88 5.42 0.18
CA GLU A 70 21.09 6.65 0.22
C GLU A 70 19.60 6.34 0.07
N LEU A 71 18.79 6.97 0.90
CA LEU A 71 17.34 6.83 0.91
C LEU A 71 16.71 7.84 -0.07
N GLY A 72 15.59 7.49 -0.67
CA GLY A 72 14.79 8.41 -1.46
C GLY A 72 14.56 7.97 -2.91
N ALA A 73 13.44 8.42 -3.47
CA ALA A 73 13.04 8.14 -4.84
C ALA A 73 13.93 8.85 -5.87
N ILE A 74 14.65 9.93 -5.46
CA ILE A 74 15.45 10.75 -6.36
C ILE A 74 16.91 10.33 -6.28
N ALA A 75 17.47 9.88 -7.40
CA ALA A 75 18.90 9.65 -7.55
C ALA A 75 19.65 10.99 -7.76
N HIS A 76 20.95 11.02 -7.46
CA HIS A 76 21.81 12.05 -8.00
C HIS A 76 21.75 12.00 -9.52
N THR A 77 21.59 13.16 -10.15
CA THR A 77 21.39 13.24 -11.59
C THR A 77 22.37 14.21 -12.20
N VAL A 78 23.03 13.77 -13.28
CA VAL A 78 23.93 14.59 -14.09
C VAL A 78 23.52 14.51 -15.55
N TYR A 79 23.22 15.63 -16.16
CA TYR A 79 22.97 15.69 -17.60
C TYR A 79 24.23 16.11 -18.33
N SER A 80 24.74 15.25 -19.20
CA SER A 80 25.95 15.45 -19.98
C SER A 80 25.68 15.98 -21.39
N GLY A 81 24.74 16.89 -21.58
CA GLY A 81 24.15 17.33 -22.86
C GLY A 81 25.12 17.90 -23.90
N ASN A 82 26.43 17.87 -23.68
CA ASN A 82 27.42 18.33 -24.62
C ASN A 82 28.46 17.22 -24.91
N VAL A 83 28.38 16.61 -26.08
CA VAL A 83 29.24 15.52 -26.57
C VAL A 83 30.74 15.90 -26.60
N GLN A 84 31.08 17.18 -26.40
CA GLN A 84 32.47 17.66 -26.45
C GLN A 84 33.16 17.81 -25.08
N GLN A 85 32.42 17.75 -23.97
CA GLN A 85 32.98 17.76 -22.64
C GLN A 85 33.18 16.34 -22.15
N HIS A 86 34.42 15.93 -21.88
CA HIS A 86 34.74 14.56 -21.55
C HIS A 86 35.17 14.34 -20.09
N GLN A 87 35.25 15.43 -19.28
CA GLN A 87 35.72 15.35 -17.91
C GLN A 87 34.77 16.11 -16.96
N TYR A 88 34.27 15.40 -15.98
CA TYR A 88 33.36 15.91 -14.97
C TYR A 88 33.94 15.72 -13.57
N LEU A 89 34.04 16.81 -12.81
CA LEU A 89 34.37 16.78 -11.38
C LEU A 89 33.09 17.02 -10.58
N ILE A 90 32.63 16.00 -9.91
CA ILE A 90 31.35 15.98 -9.19
C ILE A 90 31.65 16.00 -7.69
N GLU A 91 31.15 17.03 -7.01
CA GLU A 91 31.13 17.08 -5.55
C GLU A 91 29.71 16.82 -5.06
N ASP A 92 29.56 15.87 -4.16
CA ASP A 92 28.27 15.50 -3.58
C ASP A 92 28.31 15.50 -2.05
N CYS A 93 27.12 15.55 -1.47
CA CYS A 93 26.86 15.23 -0.08
C CYS A 93 25.99 13.98 -0.03
N TRP A 94 26.19 13.16 0.99
CA TRP A 94 25.27 12.05 1.26
C TRP A 94 23.85 12.58 1.39
N ARG A 95 22.92 11.95 0.69
CA ARG A 95 21.54 12.37 0.65
C ARG A 95 20.62 11.29 1.18
N ASP A 96 20.03 11.54 2.34
CA ASP A 96 18.87 10.84 2.81
C ASP A 96 17.60 11.48 2.22
N LEU A 97 16.41 11.16 2.75
CA LEU A 97 15.18 11.75 2.23
C LEU A 97 15.21 13.28 2.38
N PRO A 98 14.92 14.04 1.29
CA PRO A 98 14.75 15.48 1.38
C PRO A 98 13.68 15.87 2.39
N THR A 99 13.75 17.07 2.95
CA THR A 99 12.76 17.57 3.91
C THR A 99 11.41 17.57 3.21
N GLU A 100 10.66 17.62 2.68
CA GLU A 100 9.41 17.55 1.94
C GLU A 100 9.47 16.52 0.79
N ASN A 101 9.99 15.30 1.09
CA ASN A 101 10.14 14.26 0.08
C ASN A 101 8.81 13.92 -0.64
N TYR A 102 7.67 14.07 0.03
CA TYR A 102 6.35 13.84 -0.58
C TYR A 102 6.10 14.69 -1.83
N ARG A 103 6.68 15.92 -1.92
CA ARG A 103 6.54 16.79 -3.10
C ARG A 103 7.20 16.23 -4.36
N TYR A 104 8.13 15.28 -4.20
CA TYR A 104 8.74 14.56 -5.33
C TYR A 104 7.90 13.38 -5.79
N SER A 105 6.85 13.00 -5.05
CA SER A 105 5.98 11.92 -5.47
C SER A 105 5.14 12.30 -6.68
N SER A 106 4.73 11.29 -7.44
CA SER A 106 3.84 11.46 -8.60
C SER A 106 2.45 12.01 -8.23
N ALA A 107 2.13 12.10 -6.94
CA ALA A 107 0.92 12.75 -6.45
C ALA A 107 0.99 14.28 -6.54
N PHE A 108 2.18 14.86 -6.44
CA PHE A 108 2.41 16.31 -6.38
C PHE A 108 3.33 16.81 -7.48
N ASN A 109 3.87 15.93 -8.30
CA ASN A 109 4.84 16.29 -9.31
C ASN A 109 4.49 15.57 -10.62
N ASP A 110 4.01 16.32 -11.59
CA ASP A 110 3.71 15.78 -12.90
C ASP A 110 5.00 15.44 -13.65
N VAL A 111 4.93 14.39 -14.45
CA VAL A 111 5.98 14.05 -15.41
C VAL A 111 5.86 15.02 -16.58
N HIS A 112 6.39 16.25 -16.43
CA HIS A 112 6.55 17.13 -17.55
C HIS A 112 7.63 16.62 -18.51
N PRO A 113 7.50 16.86 -19.81
CA PRO A 113 8.58 16.54 -20.73
C PRO A 113 9.82 17.34 -20.31
N LEU A 114 10.88 16.61 -19.96
CA LEU A 114 12.14 17.22 -19.52
C LEU A 114 12.62 18.22 -20.56
N THR A 115 12.95 19.42 -20.13
CA THR A 115 13.52 20.43 -21.03
C THR A 115 14.96 20.09 -21.33
N SER A 116 15.31 20.01 -22.61
CA SER A 116 16.72 19.82 -22.98
C SER A 116 17.52 21.07 -22.57
N PRO A 117 18.60 20.90 -21.81
CA PRO A 117 19.44 22.06 -21.44
C PRO A 117 19.98 22.76 -22.69
N ASN A 118 20.09 24.07 -22.62
CA ASN A 118 20.65 24.88 -23.72
C ASN A 118 22.01 24.32 -24.12
N ARG A 119 22.19 24.08 -25.41
CA ARG A 119 23.49 23.73 -25.96
C ARG A 119 24.42 24.93 -25.77
N LEU A 120 25.43 24.75 -24.92
CA LEU A 120 26.50 25.70 -24.85
C LEU A 120 27.17 25.85 -26.24
N SER A 121 27.53 27.06 -26.61
CA SER A 121 28.24 27.30 -27.86
C SER A 121 29.52 26.46 -27.92
N ASN A 122 29.95 26.06 -29.12
CA ASN A 122 31.04 25.11 -29.39
C ASN A 122 32.44 25.53 -28.91
N ASN A 123 32.58 26.56 -28.08
CA ASN A 123 33.85 26.96 -27.49
C ASN A 123 34.05 26.19 -26.16
N VAL A 124 34.95 25.25 -26.21
CA VAL A 124 35.30 24.34 -25.10
C VAL A 124 36.14 25.10 -24.05
N GLY A 125 35.49 25.93 -23.23
CA GLY A 125 36.00 26.40 -21.94
C GLY A 125 35.72 25.42 -20.81
N SER A 126 36.26 25.73 -19.63
CA SER A 126 35.86 25.01 -18.40
C SER A 126 34.50 25.55 -17.94
N CYS A 127 33.63 24.66 -17.44
CA CYS A 127 32.26 25.02 -17.07
C CYS A 127 31.98 24.71 -15.59
N ILE A 128 30.94 25.38 -15.07
CA ILE A 128 30.33 25.04 -13.79
C ILE A 128 28.86 24.70 -14.06
N THR A 129 28.39 23.57 -13.53
CA THR A 129 26.98 23.16 -13.55
C THR A 129 26.39 23.26 -12.15
N PHE A 130 25.58 24.30 -11.92
CA PHE A 130 24.78 24.42 -10.70
C PHE A 130 23.67 23.39 -10.74
N ARG A 131 23.47 22.68 -9.63
CA ARG A 131 22.42 21.68 -9.44
C ARG A 131 21.54 22.09 -8.27
N ALA A 132 20.22 21.99 -8.44
CA ALA A 132 19.25 22.34 -7.41
C ALA A 132 18.11 21.32 -7.34
N LEU A 133 17.65 21.10 -6.13
CA LEU A 133 16.49 20.26 -5.82
C LEU A 133 15.32 21.19 -5.45
N CYS A 134 14.29 21.24 -6.29
CA CYS A 134 13.10 22.05 -6.09
C CYS A 134 11.90 21.45 -6.82
N PRO A 135 11.09 20.60 -6.14
CA PRO A 135 9.92 19.97 -6.76
C PRO A 135 8.71 20.89 -6.83
N GLY A 136 7.78 20.59 -7.73
CA GLY A 136 6.44 21.17 -7.76
C GLY A 136 6.33 22.62 -8.27
N LEU A 137 7.35 23.16 -8.96
CA LEU A 137 7.28 24.51 -9.53
C LEU A 137 6.29 24.60 -10.69
N HIS A 138 6.32 23.64 -11.61
CA HIS A 138 5.45 23.63 -12.78
C HIS A 138 3.95 23.56 -12.45
N VAL A 139 3.58 22.89 -11.37
CA VAL A 139 2.18 22.85 -10.90
C VAL A 139 1.63 24.27 -10.65
N GLN A 140 2.53 25.23 -10.36
CA GLN A 140 2.19 26.64 -10.15
C GLN A 140 2.49 27.51 -11.37
N GLY A 141 2.86 26.93 -12.51
CA GLY A 141 3.28 27.66 -13.71
C GLY A 141 4.59 28.41 -13.53
N GLN A 142 5.50 27.87 -12.72
CA GLN A 142 6.79 28.46 -12.37
C GLN A 142 7.95 27.56 -12.79
N GLU A 143 9.10 28.17 -13.03
CA GLU A 143 10.39 27.52 -13.26
C GLU A 143 11.42 28.00 -12.24
N LEU A 144 12.50 27.25 -12.06
CA LEU A 144 13.61 27.67 -11.21
C LEU A 144 14.57 28.57 -11.98
N GLY A 145 14.98 29.67 -11.36
CA GLY A 145 16.02 30.58 -11.83
C GLY A 145 17.10 30.81 -10.80
N ILE A 146 18.21 31.32 -11.25
CA ILE A 146 19.33 31.76 -10.42
C ILE A 146 19.64 33.24 -10.74
N ILE A 147 19.96 34.00 -9.71
CA ILE A 147 20.35 35.40 -9.83
C ILE A 147 21.52 35.69 -8.89
N GLY A 148 22.43 36.56 -9.23
CA GLY A 148 23.61 36.81 -8.41
C GLY A 148 24.37 38.08 -8.72
N SER A 149 25.49 38.30 -8.03
CA SER A 149 26.28 39.52 -8.02
C SER A 149 27.17 39.74 -9.26
N CYS A 150 27.26 38.76 -10.16
CA CYS A 150 28.06 38.92 -11.39
C CYS A 150 27.17 39.08 -12.63
N SER A 151 27.72 39.58 -13.72
CA SER A 151 26.99 39.86 -14.96
C SER A 151 26.37 38.59 -15.57
N ALA A 152 27.05 37.46 -15.46
CA ALA A 152 26.55 36.17 -15.94
C ALA A 152 25.32 35.65 -15.13
N LEU A 153 25.09 36.19 -13.94
CA LEU A 153 23.95 35.93 -13.09
C LEU A 153 23.02 37.14 -12.93
N GLY A 154 23.03 38.06 -13.85
CA GLY A 154 22.09 39.17 -13.94
C GLY A 154 22.32 40.35 -12.98
N ASN A 155 23.44 40.42 -12.23
CA ASN A 155 23.80 41.51 -11.30
C ASN A 155 22.69 41.89 -10.30
N TRP A 156 21.96 40.95 -9.79
CA TRP A 156 20.77 41.14 -8.93
C TRP A 156 19.61 41.92 -9.58
N GLU A 157 19.57 42.06 -10.92
CA GLU A 157 18.46 42.71 -11.62
C GLU A 157 17.25 41.75 -11.75
N TYR A 158 16.11 42.15 -11.20
CA TYR A 158 14.87 41.36 -11.19
C TYR A 158 14.38 40.88 -12.55
N CYS A 159 14.69 41.64 -13.60
CA CYS A 159 14.30 41.31 -14.96
C CYS A 159 15.30 40.39 -15.69
N ARG A 160 16.35 39.93 -15.00
CA ARG A 160 17.43 39.16 -15.63
C ARG A 160 17.82 37.91 -14.85
N PRO A 161 16.87 37.13 -14.27
CA PRO A 161 17.20 35.85 -13.72
C PRO A 161 17.62 34.90 -14.84
N ILE A 162 18.58 34.03 -14.56
CA ILE A 162 18.99 33.00 -15.52
C ILE A 162 18.15 31.75 -15.23
N ARG A 163 17.37 31.31 -16.21
CA ARG A 163 16.53 30.11 -16.08
C ARG A 163 17.39 28.86 -15.96
N MET A 164 17.00 27.98 -15.08
CA MET A 164 17.55 26.62 -14.98
C MET A 164 16.71 25.67 -15.83
N HIS A 165 17.22 24.49 -16.09
CA HIS A 165 16.53 23.44 -16.82
C HIS A 165 16.23 22.26 -15.91
N GLU A 166 15.00 21.79 -15.91
CA GLU A 166 14.63 20.57 -15.19
C GLU A 166 15.11 19.35 -15.99
N VAL A 167 16.04 18.59 -15.41
CA VAL A 167 16.68 17.42 -16.04
C VAL A 167 16.13 16.10 -15.53
N ALA A 168 15.51 16.14 -14.37
CA ALA A 168 14.69 15.07 -13.80
C ALA A 168 13.64 15.73 -12.91
N SER A 169 12.58 15.05 -12.56
CA SER A 169 11.49 15.60 -11.77
C SER A 169 11.99 16.26 -10.48
N GLY A 170 11.84 17.59 -10.37
CA GLY A 170 12.34 18.39 -9.26
C GLY A 170 13.87 18.60 -9.21
N VAL A 171 14.62 18.16 -10.23
CA VAL A 171 16.08 18.31 -10.32
C VAL A 171 16.41 19.31 -11.42
N TRP A 172 16.99 20.43 -11.03
CA TRP A 172 17.29 21.54 -11.92
C TRP A 172 18.79 21.72 -12.12
N GLN A 173 19.19 22.04 -13.35
CA GLN A 173 20.59 22.29 -13.71
C GLN A 173 20.75 23.55 -14.54
N LEU A 174 21.89 24.23 -14.33
CA LEU A 174 22.35 25.35 -15.16
C LEU A 174 23.85 25.25 -15.35
N THR A 175 24.30 25.20 -16.59
CA THR A 175 25.73 25.18 -16.94
C THR A 175 26.18 26.53 -17.44
N LEU A 176 27.23 27.05 -16.85
CA LEU A 176 27.82 28.36 -17.21
C LEU A 176 29.31 28.19 -17.53
N ASP A 177 29.80 28.98 -18.50
CA ASP A 177 31.23 29.09 -18.78
C ASP A 177 31.94 29.83 -17.63
N VAL A 178 33.02 29.24 -17.10
CA VAL A 178 33.80 29.85 -16.02
C VAL A 178 34.33 31.21 -16.38
N SER A 179 34.68 31.46 -17.67
CA SER A 179 35.20 32.76 -18.15
C SER A 179 34.19 33.91 -17.99
N ALA A 180 32.91 33.61 -17.92
CA ALA A 180 31.83 34.57 -17.71
C ALA A 180 31.62 34.92 -16.22
N LEU A 181 32.21 34.16 -15.31
CA LEU A 181 32.00 34.28 -13.86
C LEU A 181 33.18 35.00 -13.20
N LYS A 182 32.90 35.99 -12.36
CA LYS A 182 33.91 36.67 -11.50
C LYS A 182 33.82 36.07 -10.10
N SER A 183 34.88 35.40 -9.67
CA SER A 183 34.98 34.76 -8.34
C SER A 183 35.68 35.71 -7.33
N PRO A 184 35.25 35.72 -6.05
CA PRO A 184 34.00 35.13 -5.54
C PRO A 184 32.76 35.90 -5.94
N PHE A 185 31.59 35.24 -5.94
CA PHE A 185 30.31 35.87 -6.18
C PHE A 185 29.20 35.28 -5.26
N GLU A 186 28.19 36.10 -5.03
CA GLU A 186 27.00 35.67 -4.32
C GLU A 186 25.87 35.34 -5.29
N TYR A 187 25.04 34.40 -4.96
CA TYR A 187 23.84 34.01 -5.73
C TYR A 187 22.70 33.52 -4.85
N LYS A 188 21.52 33.47 -5.44
CA LYS A 188 20.29 33.01 -4.81
C LYS A 188 19.38 32.42 -5.86
N PHE A 189 18.54 31.43 -5.46
CA PHE A 189 17.54 30.88 -6.34
C PHE A 189 16.24 31.67 -6.25
N VAL A 190 15.50 31.68 -7.37
CA VAL A 190 14.22 32.37 -7.52
C VAL A 190 13.21 31.51 -8.28
N ALA A 191 11.95 31.63 -7.92
CA ALA A 191 10.86 31.09 -8.73
C ALA A 191 10.49 32.15 -9.78
N ILE A 192 10.44 31.75 -11.03
CA ILE A 192 10.14 32.60 -12.18
C ILE A 192 8.85 32.14 -12.83
N ASN A 193 7.99 33.09 -13.22
CA ASN A 193 6.81 32.76 -14.01
C ASN A 193 7.23 32.22 -15.38
N GLU A 194 6.72 31.05 -15.73
CA GLU A 194 7.04 30.33 -16.98
C GLU A 194 6.78 31.17 -18.24
N LYS A 195 5.68 31.95 -18.24
CA LYS A 195 5.20 32.71 -19.40
C LYS A 195 5.87 34.07 -19.49
N THR A 196 6.00 34.79 -18.38
CA THR A 196 6.49 36.17 -18.36
C THR A 196 7.99 36.25 -18.10
N GLY A 197 8.60 35.23 -17.50
CA GLY A 197 9.99 35.27 -17.07
C GLY A 197 10.27 36.19 -15.86
N ALA A 198 9.22 36.72 -15.22
CA ALA A 198 9.35 37.55 -14.06
C ALA A 198 9.65 36.77 -12.80
N VAL A 199 10.49 37.34 -11.92
CA VAL A 199 10.70 36.73 -10.57
C VAL A 199 9.45 36.95 -9.74
N GLU A 200 8.89 35.87 -9.26
CA GLU A 200 7.70 35.85 -8.41
C GLU A 200 8.05 35.62 -6.93
N GLU A 201 9.05 34.79 -6.64
CA GLU A 201 9.42 34.49 -5.28
C GLU A 201 10.93 34.28 -5.13
N TRP A 202 11.47 34.63 -3.97
CA TRP A 202 12.85 34.40 -3.59
C TRP A 202 12.95 33.22 -2.61
N GLU A 203 13.98 32.39 -2.77
CA GLU A 203 14.21 31.34 -1.79
C GLU A 203 14.35 31.87 -0.37
N THR A 204 13.97 31.09 0.63
CA THR A 204 13.99 31.51 2.03
C THR A 204 15.40 31.55 2.65
N ARG A 205 16.37 30.82 2.07
CA ARG A 205 17.74 30.74 2.55
C ARG A 205 18.53 32.04 2.27
N PRO A 206 19.58 32.36 3.06
CA PRO A 206 20.48 33.45 2.77
C PRO A 206 21.18 33.33 1.40
N ASN A 207 21.76 34.43 0.89
CA ASN A 207 22.61 34.38 -0.28
C ASN A 207 23.73 33.36 -0.11
N ARG A 208 24.01 32.60 -1.17
CA ARG A 208 25.11 31.64 -1.21
C ARG A 208 26.36 32.29 -1.74
N LEU A 209 27.47 32.19 -1.02
CA LEU A 209 28.77 32.61 -1.51
C LEU A 209 29.42 31.46 -2.27
N PHE A 210 29.85 31.73 -3.50
CA PHE A 210 30.53 30.75 -4.33
C PHE A 210 31.94 31.20 -4.71
N GLN A 211 32.89 30.29 -4.50
CA GLN A 211 34.28 30.53 -4.90
C GLN A 211 34.70 29.48 -5.93
N ILE A 212 35.07 29.94 -7.13
CA ILE A 212 35.50 29.06 -8.21
C ILE A 212 36.88 28.47 -7.84
N ARG A 213 37.01 27.18 -7.89
CA ARG A 213 38.28 26.48 -7.76
C ARG A 213 39.01 26.42 -9.12
N PRO A 214 40.35 26.24 -9.15
CA PRO A 214 41.06 26.01 -10.39
C PRO A 214 40.55 24.78 -11.12
N LEU A 215 40.16 24.93 -12.38
CA LEU A 215 39.69 23.84 -13.25
C LEU A 215 40.66 23.59 -14.39
N GLN A 216 40.76 22.35 -14.84
CA GLN A 216 41.48 22.00 -16.05
C GLN A 216 40.67 22.41 -17.28
N ARG A 217 41.35 22.68 -18.37
CA ARG A 217 40.68 23.04 -19.63
C ARG A 217 39.78 21.92 -20.12
N GLY A 218 38.50 22.20 -20.37
CA GLY A 218 37.51 21.21 -20.78
C GLY A 218 36.89 20.40 -19.61
N GLU A 219 37.19 20.76 -18.36
CA GLU A 219 36.60 20.19 -17.18
C GLU A 219 35.28 20.90 -16.82
N THR A 220 34.25 20.13 -16.49
CA THR A 220 32.99 20.62 -15.92
C THR A 220 32.96 20.30 -14.46
N TYR A 221 32.85 21.33 -13.62
CA TYR A 221 32.69 21.19 -12.19
C TYR A 221 31.21 21.23 -11.78
N LEU A 222 30.77 20.23 -11.04
CA LEU A 222 29.45 20.12 -10.47
C LEU A 222 29.57 20.24 -8.94
N PRO A 223 29.26 21.40 -8.35
CA PRO A 223 29.17 21.54 -6.90
C PRO A 223 28.02 20.72 -6.33
N ALA A 224 28.07 20.49 -5.03
CA ALA A 224 27.00 19.78 -4.32
C ALA A 224 25.62 20.38 -4.63
N GLU A 225 24.64 19.52 -4.74
CA GLU A 225 23.26 19.90 -5.02
C GLU A 225 22.71 20.79 -3.91
N ALA A 226 22.00 21.84 -4.31
CA ALA A 226 21.39 22.78 -3.39
C ALA A 226 19.91 22.45 -3.21
N GLU A 227 19.46 22.18 -1.98
CA GLU A 227 18.03 22.18 -1.68
C GLU A 227 17.50 23.62 -1.65
N VAL A 228 16.43 23.88 -2.41
CA VAL A 228 15.82 25.22 -2.55
C VAL A 228 14.44 25.20 -1.91
N PHE A 229 14.18 26.15 -1.02
CA PHE A 229 12.92 26.28 -0.30
C PHE A 229 12.28 27.64 -0.56
N PHE A 230 11.00 27.61 -0.89
CA PHE A 230 10.14 28.79 -0.99
C PHE A 230 9.15 28.80 0.18
N ASN A 231 8.58 29.95 0.50
CA ASN A 231 7.61 30.08 1.58
C ASN A 231 6.21 29.62 1.10
N ARG A 232 6.01 28.33 1.02
CA ARG A 232 4.76 27.73 0.55
C ARG A 232 3.94 27.17 1.70
N PRO A 233 2.62 27.32 1.66
CA PRO A 233 1.76 26.68 2.64
C PRO A 233 1.92 25.15 2.57
N ALA A 234 1.68 24.51 3.70
CA ALA A 234 1.62 23.06 3.75
C ALA A 234 0.45 22.57 2.88
N CYS A 235 0.72 21.64 1.99
CA CYS A 235 -0.29 21.05 1.13
C CYS A 235 -1.28 20.22 1.95
N ARG A 236 -2.57 20.54 1.90
CA ARG A 236 -3.65 19.81 2.55
C ARG A 236 -4.76 19.51 1.56
N ILE A 237 -5.10 18.25 1.41
CA ILE A 237 -6.03 17.75 0.39
C ILE A 237 -7.21 17.05 1.05
N ALA A 238 -8.42 17.28 0.51
CA ALA A 238 -9.62 16.51 0.84
C ALA A 238 -9.94 15.50 -0.28
N GLY A 239 -10.53 14.36 0.10
CA GLY A 239 -10.90 13.32 -0.85
C GLY A 239 -11.95 12.36 -0.30
N THR A 240 -12.36 11.43 -1.16
CA THR A 240 -13.34 10.38 -0.83
C THR A 240 -12.74 8.99 -1.04
N ALA A 241 -13.00 8.09 -0.09
CA ALA A 241 -12.76 6.66 -0.21
C ALA A 241 -14.03 5.94 -0.67
N ILE A 242 -13.93 5.15 -1.75
CA ILE A 242 -15.06 4.40 -2.29
C ILE A 242 -14.58 3.13 -3.03
N PRO A 243 -15.23 1.97 -2.82
CA PRO A 243 -14.99 0.80 -3.64
C PRO A 243 -15.50 1.00 -5.07
N VAL A 244 -14.70 0.66 -6.09
CA VAL A 244 -15.15 0.80 -7.49
C VAL A 244 -16.40 -0.02 -7.76
N PHE A 245 -16.50 -1.26 -7.22
CA PHE A 245 -17.66 -2.13 -7.40
C PHE A 245 -18.98 -1.50 -6.87
N SER A 246 -18.89 -0.58 -5.92
CA SER A 246 -20.05 0.04 -5.30
C SER A 246 -20.63 1.21 -6.09
N LEU A 247 -19.90 1.73 -7.07
CA LEU A 247 -20.36 2.83 -7.91
C LEU A 247 -21.61 2.43 -8.69
N ARG A 248 -22.50 3.41 -8.91
CA ARG A 248 -23.77 3.19 -9.59
C ARG A 248 -24.06 4.31 -10.57
N SER A 249 -24.17 3.99 -11.85
CA SER A 249 -24.73 4.88 -12.88
C SER A 249 -25.97 4.26 -13.52
N GLU A 250 -26.72 5.02 -14.28
CA GLU A 250 -27.91 4.51 -15.00
C GLU A 250 -27.54 3.42 -16.01
N GLY A 251 -26.33 3.50 -16.57
CA GLY A 251 -25.80 2.54 -17.54
C GLY A 251 -25.03 1.36 -16.94
N SER A 252 -24.83 1.27 -15.62
CA SER A 252 -24.09 0.19 -14.98
C SER A 252 -24.79 -1.18 -15.15
N CYS A 253 -24.03 -2.25 -15.01
CA CYS A 253 -24.51 -3.63 -15.05
C CYS A 253 -24.81 -4.22 -13.65
N GLY A 254 -25.23 -3.40 -12.70
CA GLY A 254 -25.43 -3.84 -11.31
C GLY A 254 -24.17 -3.81 -10.45
N VAL A 255 -23.06 -3.35 -11.00
CA VAL A 255 -21.74 -3.16 -10.35
C VAL A 255 -21.08 -1.93 -10.97
N GLY A 256 -20.28 -1.21 -10.21
CA GLY A 256 -19.47 -0.12 -10.74
C GLY A 256 -18.30 -0.60 -11.59
N ASP A 257 -17.87 0.21 -12.53
CA ASP A 257 -16.81 -0.07 -13.49
C ASP A 257 -15.83 1.11 -13.64
N PHE A 258 -14.80 0.98 -14.49
CA PHE A 258 -13.80 2.03 -14.67
C PHE A 258 -14.33 3.28 -15.37
N GLY A 259 -15.41 3.17 -16.17
CA GLY A 259 -16.11 4.33 -16.68
C GLY A 259 -16.86 5.09 -15.57
N ASP A 260 -17.45 4.36 -14.63
CA ASP A 260 -18.09 4.96 -13.45
C ASP A 260 -17.04 5.60 -12.52
N LEU A 261 -15.84 5.02 -12.39
CA LEU A 261 -14.73 5.64 -11.66
C LEU A 261 -14.35 7.00 -12.27
N LYS A 262 -14.24 7.11 -13.59
CA LYS A 262 -13.95 8.38 -14.27
C LYS A 262 -15.03 9.43 -13.98
N ARG A 263 -16.30 9.05 -13.97
CA ARG A 263 -17.43 9.94 -13.60
C ARG A 263 -17.38 10.35 -12.13
N PHE A 264 -17.02 9.43 -11.24
CA PHE A 264 -16.85 9.75 -9.82
C PHE A 264 -15.70 10.72 -9.58
N ILE A 265 -14.59 10.59 -10.32
CA ILE A 265 -13.51 11.57 -10.31
C ILE A 265 -14.00 12.95 -10.75
N THR A 266 -14.90 13.03 -11.75
CA THR A 266 -15.52 14.30 -12.16
C THR A 266 -16.31 14.93 -11.01
N TRP A 267 -17.11 14.17 -10.28
CA TRP A 267 -17.81 14.65 -9.10
C TRP A 267 -16.85 15.15 -8.01
N ALA A 268 -15.75 14.43 -7.77
CA ALA A 268 -14.75 14.86 -6.81
C ALA A 268 -14.17 16.24 -7.18
N ILE A 269 -13.87 16.47 -8.47
CA ILE A 269 -13.40 17.77 -8.99
C ILE A 269 -14.42 18.87 -8.74
N GLU A 270 -15.69 18.62 -9.06
CA GLU A 270 -16.78 19.60 -8.91
C GLU A 270 -16.99 20.00 -7.44
N THR A 271 -16.79 19.09 -6.52
CA THR A 271 -16.89 19.33 -5.08
C THR A 271 -15.59 19.86 -4.44
N GLY A 272 -14.56 20.15 -5.24
CA GLY A 272 -13.27 20.68 -4.74
C GLY A 272 -12.34 19.64 -4.11
N GLN A 273 -12.65 18.36 -4.27
CA GLN A 273 -11.80 17.27 -3.81
C GLN A 273 -10.63 17.03 -4.79
N ARG A 274 -9.50 16.64 -4.24
CA ARG A 274 -8.26 16.38 -4.99
C ARG A 274 -7.71 14.97 -4.75
N ALA A 275 -8.47 14.08 -4.10
CA ALA A 275 -8.10 12.68 -3.94
C ALA A 275 -9.32 11.76 -4.03
N VAL A 276 -9.16 10.64 -4.72
CA VAL A 276 -10.10 9.52 -4.73
C VAL A 276 -9.32 8.27 -4.33
N GLN A 277 -9.71 7.66 -3.22
CA GLN A 277 -9.14 6.39 -2.77
C GLN A 277 -10.08 5.25 -3.14
N ILE A 278 -9.54 4.22 -3.78
CA ILE A 278 -10.28 3.01 -4.14
C ILE A 278 -9.79 1.81 -3.31
N LEU A 279 -10.61 0.77 -3.21
CA LEU A 279 -10.21 -0.53 -2.67
C LEU A 279 -9.48 -1.35 -3.76
N PRO A 280 -8.87 -2.50 -3.40
CA PRO A 280 -8.17 -3.34 -4.37
C PRO A 280 -9.09 -3.74 -5.53
N ILE A 281 -8.53 -3.75 -6.73
CA ILE A 281 -9.24 -4.01 -7.99
C ILE A 281 -8.69 -5.23 -8.74
N ASN A 282 -7.73 -5.92 -8.13
CA ASN A 282 -7.15 -7.13 -8.72
C ASN A 282 -8.18 -8.26 -8.86
N ASP A 283 -7.90 -9.18 -9.76
CA ASP A 283 -8.76 -10.35 -9.98
C ASP A 283 -8.78 -11.28 -8.77
N THR A 284 -9.98 -11.63 -8.30
CA THR A 284 -10.24 -12.50 -7.17
C THR A 284 -11.00 -13.78 -7.58
N THR A 285 -11.19 -14.01 -8.87
CA THR A 285 -12.05 -15.09 -9.40
C THR A 285 -11.45 -16.47 -9.15
N MET A 286 -11.94 -17.17 -8.15
CA MET A 286 -11.51 -18.53 -7.78
C MET A 286 -12.62 -19.57 -7.97
N THR A 287 -13.83 -19.28 -7.49
CA THR A 287 -14.97 -20.18 -7.43
C THR A 287 -16.11 -19.77 -8.37
N GLY A 288 -16.12 -18.52 -8.83
CA GLY A 288 -17.23 -17.93 -9.56
C GLY A 288 -18.46 -17.65 -8.70
N THR A 289 -18.31 -17.71 -7.37
CA THR A 289 -19.39 -17.45 -6.40
C THR A 289 -19.13 -16.14 -5.64
N TRP A 290 -20.11 -15.74 -4.83
CA TRP A 290 -20.02 -14.56 -3.98
C TRP A 290 -18.80 -14.55 -3.03
N MET A 291 -18.19 -15.69 -2.73
CA MET A 291 -16.96 -15.76 -1.94
C MET A 291 -15.79 -15.03 -2.60
N ASP A 292 -15.81 -14.91 -3.92
CA ASP A 292 -14.80 -14.17 -4.69
C ASP A 292 -15.02 -12.64 -4.64
N SER A 293 -16.06 -12.15 -3.97
CA SER A 293 -16.34 -10.73 -3.81
C SER A 293 -15.35 -10.02 -2.86
N TYR A 294 -14.53 -10.75 -2.12
CA TYR A 294 -13.54 -10.21 -1.19
C TYR A 294 -12.34 -9.62 -1.94
N PRO A 295 -12.17 -8.28 -2.01
CA PRO A 295 -11.20 -7.65 -2.90
C PRO A 295 -9.74 -7.85 -2.48
N TYR A 296 -9.49 -8.21 -1.23
CA TYR A 296 -8.12 -8.43 -0.72
C TYR A 296 -7.56 -9.82 -1.00
N ASN A 297 -8.39 -10.78 -1.42
CA ASN A 297 -7.97 -12.16 -1.69
C ASN A 297 -7.72 -12.41 -3.18
N SER A 298 -6.79 -11.66 -3.76
CA SER A 298 -6.50 -11.69 -5.20
C SER A 298 -5.83 -12.99 -5.66
N ILE A 299 -6.17 -13.42 -6.87
CA ILE A 299 -5.48 -14.52 -7.58
C ILE A 299 -4.29 -14.03 -8.40
N SER A 300 -4.13 -12.72 -8.58
CA SER A 300 -2.98 -12.12 -9.24
C SER A 300 -2.72 -10.72 -8.69
N ILE A 301 -1.44 -10.36 -8.53
CA ILE A 301 -1.00 -9.01 -8.18
C ILE A 301 -0.98 -8.06 -9.37
N TYR A 302 -1.18 -8.55 -10.59
CA TYR A 302 -1.10 -7.79 -11.83
C TYR A 302 -2.46 -7.65 -12.53
N ALA A 303 -3.20 -8.75 -12.63
CA ALA A 303 -4.45 -8.79 -13.36
C ALA A 303 -5.58 -8.11 -12.60
N PHE A 304 -6.46 -7.43 -13.34
CA PHE A 304 -7.64 -6.78 -12.78
C PHE A 304 -8.89 -7.63 -12.96
N HIS A 305 -9.84 -7.45 -12.04
CA HIS A 305 -11.08 -8.21 -12.06
C HIS A 305 -11.98 -7.84 -13.26
N PRO A 306 -12.41 -8.81 -14.07
CA PRO A 306 -13.21 -8.54 -15.28
C PRO A 306 -14.53 -7.78 -15.06
N MET A 307 -15.08 -7.83 -13.85
CA MET A 307 -16.31 -7.07 -13.53
C MET A 307 -16.16 -5.56 -13.68
N TYR A 308 -14.93 -5.02 -13.67
CA TYR A 308 -14.67 -3.59 -13.80
C TYR A 308 -14.65 -3.07 -15.25
N ILE A 309 -14.80 -3.92 -16.26
CA ILE A 309 -14.90 -3.49 -17.65
C ILE A 309 -16.20 -2.69 -17.85
N ASP A 310 -16.08 -1.47 -18.35
CA ASP A 310 -17.24 -0.68 -18.83
C ASP A 310 -17.64 -1.15 -20.23
N LEU A 311 -18.74 -1.89 -20.32
CA LEU A 311 -19.23 -2.43 -21.59
C LEU A 311 -19.74 -1.35 -22.55
N ARG A 312 -20.07 -0.13 -22.05
CA ARG A 312 -20.50 1.01 -22.88
C ARG A 312 -19.39 1.57 -23.76
N GLN A 313 -18.14 1.30 -23.41
CA GLN A 313 -16.96 1.72 -24.16
C GLN A 313 -16.50 0.67 -25.17
N LEU A 314 -17.21 -0.44 -25.28
CA LEU A 314 -16.92 -1.52 -26.19
C LEU A 314 -17.92 -1.52 -27.37
N PRO A 315 -17.58 -2.17 -28.50
CA PRO A 315 -18.55 -2.39 -29.58
C PRO A 315 -19.81 -3.11 -29.07
N ALA A 316 -20.94 -2.81 -29.70
CA ALA A 316 -22.19 -3.52 -29.41
C ALA A 316 -22.17 -4.93 -30.03
N LEU A 317 -22.96 -5.83 -29.48
CA LEU A 317 -23.17 -7.13 -30.11
C LEU A 317 -23.96 -6.97 -31.41
N ASN A 318 -23.57 -7.67 -32.49
CA ASN A 318 -24.23 -7.65 -33.79
C ASN A 318 -25.62 -8.33 -33.77
N ASP A 319 -25.79 -9.27 -32.85
CA ASP A 319 -27.10 -9.95 -32.66
C ASP A 319 -28.05 -9.07 -31.84
N GLU A 320 -29.07 -8.52 -32.49
CA GLU A 320 -30.07 -7.65 -31.85
C GLU A 320 -30.85 -8.34 -30.74
N GLU A 321 -31.13 -9.65 -30.87
CA GLU A 321 -31.90 -10.37 -29.83
C GLU A 321 -31.02 -10.63 -28.61
N ALA A 322 -29.74 -10.98 -28.81
CA ALA A 322 -28.78 -11.07 -27.74
C ALA A 322 -28.60 -9.72 -27.01
N MET A 323 -28.54 -8.63 -27.77
CA MET A 323 -28.44 -7.27 -27.22
C MET A 323 -29.67 -6.88 -26.40
N LYS A 324 -30.89 -7.18 -26.89
CA LYS A 324 -32.12 -6.94 -26.14
C LYS A 324 -32.22 -7.81 -24.89
N ALA A 325 -31.74 -9.05 -24.94
CA ALA A 325 -31.72 -9.95 -23.80
C ALA A 325 -30.73 -9.45 -22.74
N PHE A 326 -29.57 -9.00 -23.15
CA PHE A 326 -28.56 -8.37 -22.29
C PHE A 326 -29.13 -7.14 -21.58
N GLU A 327 -29.74 -6.20 -22.31
CA GLU A 327 -30.29 -4.96 -21.76
C GLU A 327 -31.37 -5.23 -20.71
N ARG A 328 -32.28 -6.18 -20.93
CA ARG A 328 -33.29 -6.56 -19.93
C ARG A 328 -32.66 -7.03 -18.62
N ARG A 329 -31.62 -7.90 -18.71
CA ARG A 329 -30.88 -8.41 -17.54
C ARG A 329 -30.07 -7.31 -16.86
N ARG A 330 -29.39 -6.46 -17.64
CA ARG A 330 -28.65 -5.31 -17.16
C ARG A 330 -29.53 -4.38 -16.31
N ILE A 331 -30.68 -3.96 -16.84
CA ILE A 331 -31.64 -3.09 -16.14
C ILE A 331 -32.09 -3.75 -14.84
N THR A 332 -32.41 -5.05 -14.88
CA THR A 332 -32.83 -5.80 -13.68
C THR A 332 -31.75 -5.78 -12.60
N LEU A 333 -30.51 -6.10 -12.96
CA LEU A 333 -29.39 -6.12 -12.01
C LEU A 333 -29.03 -4.71 -11.51
N ASN A 334 -29.12 -3.70 -12.39
CA ASN A 334 -28.86 -2.32 -12.01
C ASN A 334 -29.93 -1.74 -11.07
N GLY A 335 -31.14 -2.29 -11.07
CA GLY A 335 -32.20 -1.95 -10.15
C GLY A 335 -32.01 -2.46 -8.72
N LEU A 336 -31.11 -3.44 -8.49
CA LEU A 336 -30.87 -3.99 -7.16
C LEU A 336 -30.18 -2.97 -6.24
N SER A 337 -30.52 -3.01 -4.95
CA SER A 337 -29.90 -2.16 -3.91
C SER A 337 -28.47 -2.58 -3.56
N GLN A 338 -28.11 -3.81 -3.82
CA GLN A 338 -26.78 -4.41 -3.55
C GLN A 338 -26.27 -5.13 -4.80
N VAL A 339 -24.97 -5.40 -4.85
CA VAL A 339 -24.37 -6.17 -5.94
C VAL A 339 -24.74 -7.65 -5.80
N ASP A 340 -25.30 -8.23 -6.87
CA ASP A 340 -25.44 -9.68 -7.03
C ASP A 340 -24.22 -10.18 -7.81
N TYR A 341 -23.16 -10.54 -7.08
CA TYR A 341 -21.84 -10.82 -7.64
C TYR A 341 -21.89 -11.89 -8.74
N GLU A 342 -22.61 -12.97 -8.49
CA GLU A 342 -22.68 -14.11 -9.41
C GLU A 342 -23.38 -13.75 -10.71
N LYS A 343 -24.56 -13.12 -10.61
CA LYS A 343 -25.34 -12.74 -11.80
C LYS A 343 -24.68 -11.65 -12.62
N VAL A 344 -24.02 -10.71 -11.95
CA VAL A 344 -23.27 -9.63 -12.63
C VAL A 344 -22.10 -10.22 -13.42
N ASN A 345 -21.30 -11.07 -12.78
CA ASN A 345 -20.14 -11.70 -13.45
C ASN A 345 -20.57 -12.62 -14.59
N CYS A 346 -21.65 -13.40 -14.40
CA CYS A 346 -22.23 -14.22 -15.45
C CYS A 346 -22.67 -13.37 -16.66
N LEU A 347 -23.44 -12.30 -16.42
CA LEU A 347 -23.92 -11.40 -17.49
C LEU A 347 -22.79 -10.75 -18.26
N LYS A 348 -21.79 -10.20 -17.55
CA LYS A 348 -20.63 -9.54 -18.18
C LYS A 348 -19.78 -10.54 -18.96
N ARG A 349 -19.53 -11.72 -18.37
CA ARG A 349 -18.73 -12.75 -19.01
C ARG A 349 -19.39 -13.26 -20.30
N GLU A 350 -20.71 -13.50 -20.31
CA GLU A 350 -21.47 -13.89 -21.51
C GLU A 350 -21.35 -12.83 -22.62
N TYR A 351 -21.53 -11.55 -22.25
CA TYR A 351 -21.40 -10.45 -23.22
C TYR A 351 -19.99 -10.38 -23.79
N LEU A 352 -18.95 -10.39 -22.94
CA LEU A 352 -17.55 -10.28 -23.32
C LEU A 352 -17.09 -11.48 -24.17
N HIS A 353 -17.60 -12.67 -23.86
CA HIS A 353 -17.30 -13.87 -24.67
C HIS A 353 -17.89 -13.77 -26.07
N THR A 354 -19.16 -13.37 -26.17
CA THR A 354 -19.83 -13.15 -27.44
C THR A 354 -19.14 -12.07 -28.27
N LEU A 355 -18.78 -10.96 -27.61
CA LEU A 355 -18.05 -9.87 -28.25
C LEU A 355 -16.66 -10.32 -28.75
N PHE A 356 -15.92 -11.08 -27.93
CA PHE A 356 -14.62 -11.59 -28.35
C PHE A 356 -14.71 -12.43 -29.61
N HIS A 357 -15.64 -13.37 -29.70
CA HIS A 357 -15.84 -14.18 -30.89
C HIS A 357 -16.26 -13.34 -32.11
N GLN A 358 -17.02 -12.25 -31.90
CA GLN A 358 -17.40 -11.32 -32.95
C GLN A 358 -16.21 -10.54 -33.52
N GLU A 359 -15.28 -10.09 -32.67
CA GLU A 359 -14.24 -9.13 -33.00
C GLU A 359 -12.83 -9.77 -33.13
N GLN A 360 -12.65 -11.03 -32.74
CA GLN A 360 -11.33 -11.63 -32.51
C GLN A 360 -10.37 -11.52 -33.70
N GLU A 361 -10.84 -11.67 -34.94
CA GLU A 361 -9.97 -11.63 -36.14
C GLU A 361 -9.31 -10.24 -36.30
N GLN A 362 -10.08 -9.18 -36.11
CA GLN A 362 -9.57 -7.80 -36.20
C GLN A 362 -8.81 -7.41 -34.95
N PHE A 363 -9.35 -7.78 -33.76
CA PHE A 363 -8.80 -7.40 -32.46
C PHE A 363 -7.39 -7.98 -32.25
N LEU A 364 -7.17 -9.25 -32.57
CA LEU A 364 -5.86 -9.91 -32.41
C LEU A 364 -4.77 -9.31 -33.32
N GLU A 365 -5.18 -8.62 -34.39
CA GLU A 365 -4.24 -7.97 -35.33
C GLU A 365 -3.95 -6.50 -34.93
N MET A 366 -4.65 -5.91 -33.98
CA MET A 366 -4.43 -4.52 -33.54
C MET A 366 -3.00 -4.30 -33.03
N PRO A 367 -2.27 -3.30 -33.55
CA PRO A 367 -0.90 -3.01 -33.10
C PRO A 367 -0.80 -2.71 -31.61
N GLU A 368 -1.76 -1.97 -31.05
CA GLU A 368 -1.83 -1.58 -29.65
C GLU A 368 -2.02 -2.79 -28.74
N PHE A 369 -2.87 -3.72 -29.15
CA PHE A 369 -3.08 -4.98 -28.44
C PHE A 369 -1.82 -5.84 -28.45
N LYS A 370 -1.18 -6.01 -29.62
CA LYS A 370 0.08 -6.75 -29.75
C LYS A 370 1.18 -6.15 -28.87
N ALA A 371 1.31 -4.83 -28.88
CA ALA A 371 2.26 -4.11 -28.02
C ALA A 371 1.96 -4.33 -26.53
N PHE A 372 0.69 -4.31 -26.13
CA PHE A 372 0.27 -4.61 -24.76
C PHE A 372 0.64 -6.03 -24.35
N VAL A 373 0.34 -7.03 -25.18
CA VAL A 373 0.68 -8.44 -24.88
C VAL A 373 2.20 -8.60 -24.76
N GLN A 374 2.98 -8.06 -25.71
CA GLN A 374 4.43 -8.12 -25.69
C GLN A 374 5.03 -7.45 -24.43
N LYS A 375 4.54 -6.27 -24.08
CA LYS A 375 5.02 -5.53 -22.89
C LYS A 375 4.75 -6.28 -21.59
N ASN A 376 3.65 -7.03 -21.52
CA ASN A 376 3.16 -7.67 -20.32
C ASN A 376 3.33 -9.20 -20.30
N GLU A 377 4.06 -9.75 -21.24
CA GLU A 377 4.19 -11.19 -21.49
C GLU A 377 4.55 -11.98 -20.23
N GLU A 378 5.46 -11.46 -19.42
CA GLU A 378 5.98 -12.09 -18.21
C GLU A 378 4.89 -12.50 -17.20
N TRP A 379 3.89 -11.65 -16.99
CA TRP A 379 2.80 -11.94 -16.05
C TRP A 379 1.49 -12.36 -16.74
N LEU A 380 1.26 -11.88 -17.95
CA LEU A 380 -0.02 -12.07 -18.66
C LEU A 380 -0.18 -13.51 -19.15
N GLN A 381 0.89 -14.14 -19.65
CA GLN A 381 0.86 -15.53 -20.06
C GLN A 381 0.57 -16.49 -18.90
N PRO A 382 1.28 -16.46 -17.77
CA PRO A 382 0.96 -17.28 -16.60
C PRO A 382 -0.45 -17.05 -16.08
N TYR A 383 -0.90 -15.78 -16.03
CA TYR A 383 -2.26 -15.47 -15.57
C TYR A 383 -3.34 -16.06 -16.47
N ALA A 384 -3.21 -15.90 -17.79
CA ALA A 384 -4.17 -16.44 -18.75
C ALA A 384 -4.18 -17.97 -18.71
N ALA A 385 -2.99 -18.62 -18.68
CA ALA A 385 -2.89 -20.07 -18.53
C ALA A 385 -3.53 -20.58 -17.23
N PHE A 386 -3.25 -19.92 -16.10
CA PHE A 386 -3.89 -20.24 -14.81
C PHE A 386 -5.41 -20.16 -14.90
N SER A 387 -5.93 -19.08 -15.48
CA SER A 387 -7.36 -18.83 -15.60
C SER A 387 -8.05 -19.87 -16.47
N VAL A 388 -7.42 -20.25 -17.60
CA VAL A 388 -7.92 -21.33 -18.48
C VAL A 388 -7.88 -22.68 -17.77
N LEU A 389 -6.79 -23.00 -17.07
CA LEU A 389 -6.67 -24.24 -16.32
C LEU A 389 -7.68 -24.30 -15.16
N ARG A 390 -7.89 -23.19 -14.44
CA ARG A 390 -8.94 -23.07 -13.41
C ARG A 390 -10.32 -23.41 -13.99
N ASP A 391 -10.68 -22.77 -15.12
CA ASP A 391 -11.97 -22.95 -15.75
C ASP A 391 -12.18 -24.40 -16.24
N ARG A 392 -11.17 -24.99 -16.88
CA ARG A 392 -11.24 -26.37 -17.38
C ARG A 392 -11.27 -27.43 -16.27
N ASN A 393 -10.58 -27.16 -15.14
CA ASN A 393 -10.58 -28.07 -13.98
C ASN A 393 -11.72 -27.78 -12.99
N GLY A 394 -12.46 -26.69 -13.15
CA GLY A 394 -13.54 -26.27 -12.25
C GLY A 394 -13.06 -25.88 -10.85
N THR A 395 -11.79 -25.54 -10.69
CA THR A 395 -11.19 -25.16 -9.41
C THR A 395 -9.91 -24.37 -9.59
N ALA A 396 -9.69 -23.33 -8.75
CA ALA A 396 -8.44 -22.59 -8.67
C ALA A 396 -7.36 -23.30 -7.82
N ASP A 397 -7.70 -24.39 -7.13
CA ASP A 397 -6.72 -25.19 -6.39
C ASP A 397 -5.83 -25.96 -7.38
N PHE A 398 -4.74 -25.32 -7.79
CA PHE A 398 -3.80 -25.85 -8.77
C PHE A 398 -3.17 -27.19 -8.34
N ARG A 399 -3.12 -27.50 -7.04
CA ARG A 399 -2.64 -28.79 -6.55
C ARG A 399 -3.48 -29.97 -7.05
N ARG A 400 -4.70 -29.71 -7.53
CA ARG A 400 -5.64 -30.68 -8.08
C ARG A 400 -5.62 -30.77 -9.63
N TRP A 401 -4.74 -30.02 -10.31
CA TRP A 401 -4.66 -29.97 -11.78
C TRP A 401 -3.80 -31.07 -12.43
N GLY A 402 -3.48 -32.13 -11.69
CA GLY A 402 -2.71 -33.24 -12.22
C GLY A 402 -1.32 -32.81 -12.69
N VAL A 403 -1.03 -32.94 -13.99
CA VAL A 403 0.27 -32.57 -14.56
C VAL A 403 0.57 -31.09 -14.49
N ASP A 404 -0.45 -30.25 -14.41
CA ASP A 404 -0.36 -28.79 -14.36
C ASP A 404 -0.31 -28.25 -12.92
N SER A 405 -0.28 -29.14 -11.90
CA SER A 405 -0.18 -28.76 -10.50
C SER A 405 1.14 -28.04 -10.16
N VAL A 406 2.17 -28.29 -10.92
CA VAL A 406 3.48 -27.60 -10.81
C VAL A 406 3.70 -26.77 -12.07
N TYR A 407 3.97 -25.48 -11.87
CA TYR A 407 4.23 -24.55 -12.97
C TYR A 407 5.44 -24.98 -13.79
N GLN A 408 5.30 -24.95 -15.10
CA GLN A 408 6.35 -25.21 -16.09
C GLN A 408 6.27 -24.14 -17.18
N ALA A 409 7.28 -23.28 -17.28
CA ALA A 409 7.28 -22.15 -18.21
C ALA A 409 7.13 -22.58 -19.66
N ASP A 410 7.87 -23.63 -20.09
CA ASP A 410 7.80 -24.16 -21.46
C ASP A 410 6.40 -24.66 -21.83
N ARG A 411 5.71 -25.27 -20.87
CA ARG A 411 4.34 -25.78 -21.08
C ARG A 411 3.35 -24.62 -21.21
N VAL A 412 3.46 -23.62 -20.38
CA VAL A 412 2.63 -22.42 -20.47
C VAL A 412 2.88 -21.71 -21.79
N GLN A 413 4.13 -21.58 -22.20
CA GLN A 413 4.47 -21.00 -23.51
C GLN A 413 3.84 -21.79 -24.66
N GLN A 414 3.86 -23.13 -24.61
CA GLN A 414 3.19 -23.98 -25.60
C GLN A 414 1.66 -23.78 -25.63
N MET A 415 1.04 -23.49 -24.51
CA MET A 415 -0.38 -23.17 -24.46
C MET A 415 -0.70 -21.83 -25.15
N CYS A 416 0.22 -20.88 -25.12
CA CYS A 416 0.06 -19.51 -25.61
C CYS A 416 0.37 -19.35 -27.10
N ILE A 417 0.77 -20.39 -27.82
CA ILE A 417 1.08 -20.29 -29.28
C ILE A 417 -0.15 -20.59 -30.12
N PRO A 418 -0.28 -19.95 -31.33
CA PRO A 418 -1.33 -20.27 -32.29
C PRO A 418 -1.37 -21.76 -32.66
N GLY A 419 -2.57 -22.33 -32.69
CA GLY A 419 -2.78 -23.75 -32.96
C GLY A 419 -2.83 -24.66 -31.73
N SER A 420 -2.51 -24.15 -30.55
CA SER A 420 -2.79 -24.83 -29.26
C SER A 420 -4.30 -24.92 -29.03
N THR A 421 -4.76 -26.00 -28.42
CA THR A 421 -6.18 -26.15 -27.97
C THR A 421 -6.57 -25.19 -26.85
N TYR A 422 -5.61 -24.46 -26.31
CA TYR A 422 -5.79 -23.47 -25.26
C TYR A 422 -5.76 -22.03 -25.80
N TYR A 423 -5.26 -21.83 -27.03
CA TYR A 423 -4.89 -20.50 -27.53
C TYR A 423 -6.06 -19.51 -27.57
N GLU A 424 -7.23 -19.95 -28.01
CA GLU A 424 -8.42 -19.10 -28.11
C GLU A 424 -8.88 -18.66 -26.72
N ASP A 425 -8.96 -19.58 -25.76
CA ASP A 425 -9.32 -19.27 -24.37
C ASP A 425 -8.28 -18.31 -23.73
N ILE A 426 -6.99 -18.47 -24.03
CA ILE A 426 -5.92 -17.60 -23.55
C ILE A 426 -6.06 -16.20 -24.16
N CYS A 427 -6.33 -16.09 -25.46
CA CYS A 427 -6.55 -14.81 -26.12
C CYS A 427 -7.78 -14.06 -25.54
N PHE A 428 -8.80 -14.79 -25.09
CA PHE A 428 -9.92 -14.19 -24.39
C PHE A 428 -9.48 -13.50 -23.09
N TYR A 429 -8.60 -14.12 -22.29
CA TYR A 429 -8.07 -13.48 -21.09
C TYR A 429 -7.14 -12.30 -21.40
N TYR A 430 -6.38 -12.35 -22.51
CA TYR A 430 -5.62 -11.18 -22.98
C TYR A 430 -6.54 -10.03 -23.38
N PHE A 431 -7.63 -10.32 -24.09
CA PHE A 431 -8.67 -9.35 -24.45
C PHE A 431 -9.26 -8.66 -23.22
N LEU A 432 -9.63 -9.42 -22.18
CA LEU A 432 -10.15 -8.85 -20.93
C LEU A 432 -9.15 -7.90 -20.28
N GLN A 433 -7.90 -8.33 -20.13
CA GLN A 433 -6.88 -7.52 -19.43
C GLN A 433 -6.46 -6.30 -20.26
N TYR A 434 -6.51 -6.37 -21.58
CA TYR A 434 -6.27 -5.21 -22.44
C TYR A 434 -7.31 -4.10 -22.21
N TYR A 435 -8.60 -4.43 -22.21
CA TYR A 435 -9.64 -3.42 -21.98
C TYR A 435 -9.63 -2.87 -20.57
N LEU A 436 -9.36 -3.72 -19.57
CA LEU A 436 -9.17 -3.28 -18.19
C LEU A 436 -8.01 -2.28 -18.07
N HIS A 437 -6.89 -2.58 -18.72
CA HIS A 437 -5.74 -1.68 -18.78
C HIS A 437 -6.10 -0.34 -19.40
N VAL A 438 -6.69 -0.34 -20.58
CA VAL A 438 -7.02 0.88 -21.33
C VAL A 438 -7.99 1.76 -20.55
N GLN A 439 -9.06 1.16 -20.01
CA GLN A 439 -10.11 1.91 -19.30
C GLN A 439 -9.63 2.45 -17.95
N LEU A 440 -8.86 1.68 -17.18
CA LEU A 440 -8.29 2.16 -15.92
C LEU A 440 -7.27 3.26 -16.17
N LEU A 441 -6.41 3.09 -17.18
CA LEU A 441 -5.42 4.09 -17.55
C LEU A 441 -6.08 5.40 -17.98
N ASP A 442 -7.17 5.34 -18.76
CA ASP A 442 -7.96 6.51 -19.16
C ASP A 442 -8.54 7.23 -17.94
N ALA A 443 -9.18 6.51 -17.02
CA ALA A 443 -9.76 7.09 -15.81
C ALA A 443 -8.70 7.76 -14.91
N CYS A 444 -7.56 7.08 -14.70
CA CYS A 444 -6.48 7.62 -13.87
C CYS A 444 -5.74 8.78 -14.55
N THR A 445 -5.53 8.72 -15.86
CA THR A 445 -4.92 9.82 -16.64
C THR A 445 -5.81 11.06 -16.63
N TYR A 446 -7.13 10.87 -16.78
CA TYR A 446 -8.09 11.96 -16.63
C TYR A 446 -7.98 12.59 -15.24
N GLY A 447 -8.02 11.80 -14.17
CA GLY A 447 -7.85 12.30 -12.81
C GLY A 447 -6.56 13.11 -12.63
N ARG A 448 -5.44 12.56 -13.10
CA ARG A 448 -4.13 13.23 -13.06
C ARG A 448 -4.14 14.56 -13.82
N SER A 449 -4.71 14.61 -15.03
CA SER A 449 -4.80 15.85 -15.82
C SER A 449 -5.64 16.94 -15.17
N GLN A 450 -6.50 16.58 -14.23
CA GLN A 450 -7.33 17.50 -13.43
C GLN A 450 -6.77 17.74 -12.02
N GLY A 451 -5.56 17.27 -11.73
CA GLY A 451 -4.91 17.43 -10.42
C GLY A 451 -5.55 16.58 -9.31
N VAL A 452 -6.18 15.45 -9.65
CA VAL A 452 -6.76 14.53 -8.68
C VAL A 452 -5.83 13.33 -8.49
N ILE A 453 -5.46 13.07 -7.24
CA ILE A 453 -4.70 11.91 -6.81
C ILE A 453 -5.64 10.70 -6.84
N VAL A 454 -5.37 9.71 -7.68
CA VAL A 454 -6.02 8.39 -7.57
C VAL A 454 -5.15 7.52 -6.69
N LYS A 455 -5.66 7.20 -5.50
CA LYS A 455 -4.96 6.41 -4.49
C LYS A 455 -5.42 4.97 -4.53
N GLY A 456 -4.54 4.08 -4.97
CA GLY A 456 -4.79 2.63 -4.97
C GLY A 456 -4.65 2.01 -3.58
N ASP A 457 -5.14 0.79 -3.43
CA ASP A 457 -4.98 -0.01 -2.21
C ASP A 457 -4.28 -1.33 -2.56
N ILE A 458 -3.19 -1.63 -1.87
CA ILE A 458 -2.34 -2.80 -2.14
C ILE A 458 -2.46 -3.78 -0.97
N PRO A 459 -3.17 -4.91 -1.14
CA PRO A 459 -3.31 -5.93 -0.12
C PRO A 459 -1.99 -6.44 0.41
N ILE A 460 -1.90 -6.73 1.71
CA ILE A 460 -0.71 -7.36 2.29
C ILE A 460 -0.49 -8.78 1.76
N GLY A 461 -1.54 -9.51 1.42
CA GLY A 461 -1.46 -10.91 1.02
C GLY A 461 -1.89 -11.18 -0.42
N ILE A 462 -1.89 -12.46 -0.74
CA ILE A 462 -2.45 -13.06 -1.96
C ILE A 462 -3.23 -14.32 -1.60
N SER A 463 -4.08 -14.80 -2.51
CA SER A 463 -4.73 -16.10 -2.33
C SER A 463 -3.70 -17.25 -2.33
N ARG A 464 -3.96 -18.29 -1.53
CA ARG A 464 -3.21 -19.56 -1.61
C ARG A 464 -3.34 -20.22 -2.98
N ASN A 465 -4.42 -19.96 -3.68
CA ASN A 465 -4.75 -20.47 -5.00
C ASN A 465 -4.57 -19.34 -6.04
N SER A 466 -3.44 -18.66 -6.01
CA SER A 466 -3.09 -17.57 -6.92
C SER A 466 -2.08 -17.99 -7.98
N VAL A 467 -1.97 -17.19 -9.02
CA VAL A 467 -0.95 -17.30 -10.05
C VAL A 467 0.45 -17.26 -9.43
N GLU A 468 0.69 -16.31 -8.53
CA GLU A 468 1.99 -16.12 -7.88
C GLU A 468 2.35 -17.31 -6.99
N ALA A 469 1.39 -17.88 -6.26
CA ALA A 469 1.64 -19.09 -5.47
C ALA A 469 1.92 -20.31 -6.33
N TRP A 470 1.40 -20.36 -7.57
CA TRP A 470 1.67 -21.43 -8.54
C TRP A 470 3.02 -21.22 -9.23
N VAL A 471 3.34 -19.99 -9.66
CA VAL A 471 4.55 -19.65 -10.43
C VAL A 471 5.80 -19.55 -9.55
N GLU A 472 5.68 -18.87 -8.40
CA GLU A 472 6.80 -18.51 -7.52
C GLU A 472 6.55 -18.96 -6.05
N PRO A 473 6.24 -20.25 -5.81
CA PRO A 473 5.83 -20.76 -4.47
C PRO A 473 6.91 -20.58 -3.39
N TYR A 474 8.17 -20.42 -3.78
CA TYR A 474 9.30 -20.26 -2.86
C TYR A 474 9.29 -18.94 -2.10
N TYR A 475 8.53 -17.94 -2.56
CA TYR A 475 8.32 -16.68 -1.84
C TYR A 475 7.30 -16.77 -0.71
N PHE A 476 6.58 -17.90 -0.59
CA PHE A 476 5.47 -18.02 0.35
C PHE A 476 5.62 -19.18 1.31
N ASN A 477 5.18 -18.96 2.57
CA ASN A 477 5.07 -20.00 3.58
C ASN A 477 3.65 -20.60 3.55
N MET A 478 3.49 -21.68 2.81
CA MET A 478 2.17 -22.32 2.64
C MET A 478 1.63 -23.00 3.91
N ASN A 479 2.47 -23.21 4.94
CA ASN A 479 2.07 -23.78 6.24
C ASN A 479 1.64 -22.73 7.27
N GLY A 480 1.83 -21.43 6.96
CA GLY A 480 1.37 -20.30 7.75
C GLY A 480 0.15 -19.63 7.13
N GLN A 481 -0.61 -18.91 7.92
CA GLN A 481 -1.74 -18.07 7.52
C GLN A 481 -1.53 -16.68 8.11
N ALA A 482 -1.61 -15.66 7.29
CA ALA A 482 -1.58 -14.27 7.76
C ALA A 482 -2.89 -13.96 8.50
N GLY A 483 -2.79 -13.10 9.51
CA GLY A 483 -3.93 -12.65 10.28
C GLY A 483 -3.57 -11.53 11.23
N ALA A 484 -4.45 -11.26 12.18
CA ALA A 484 -4.25 -10.30 13.26
C ALA A 484 -4.45 -10.96 14.63
N PRO A 485 -3.70 -10.54 15.66
CA PRO A 485 -3.93 -11.00 17.02
C PRO A 485 -5.30 -10.57 17.54
N PRO A 486 -5.81 -11.19 18.64
CA PRO A 486 -7.03 -10.75 19.32
C PRO A 486 -6.99 -9.26 19.66
N ASP A 487 -8.10 -8.59 19.39
CA ASP A 487 -8.33 -7.18 19.70
C ASP A 487 -9.79 -6.92 20.08
N ALA A 488 -10.17 -5.64 20.18
CA ALA A 488 -11.55 -5.24 20.47
C ALA A 488 -12.56 -5.59 19.34
N PHE A 489 -12.10 -5.84 18.12
CA PHE A 489 -12.95 -6.19 16.97
C PHE A 489 -13.13 -7.70 16.84
N SER A 490 -12.16 -8.49 17.30
CA SER A 490 -12.18 -9.94 17.22
C SER A 490 -11.45 -10.57 18.41
N THR A 491 -12.20 -11.11 19.36
CA THR A 491 -11.66 -11.77 20.55
C THR A 491 -10.87 -13.04 20.24
N ASN A 492 -11.15 -13.68 19.12
CA ASN A 492 -10.45 -14.87 18.65
C ASN A 492 -9.29 -14.56 17.69
N GLY A 493 -9.00 -13.26 17.47
CA GLY A 493 -8.12 -12.83 16.39
C GLY A 493 -8.76 -13.03 15.02
N GLN A 494 -8.07 -12.51 13.99
CA GLN A 494 -8.52 -12.65 12.60
C GLN A 494 -7.60 -13.61 11.86
N ASN A 495 -8.16 -14.53 11.11
CA ASN A 495 -7.43 -15.42 10.19
C ASN A 495 -7.84 -15.09 8.76
N TRP A 496 -6.93 -14.47 8.00
CA TRP A 496 -7.20 -14.06 6.62
C TRP A 496 -6.99 -15.20 5.60
N GLY A 497 -6.45 -16.34 6.04
CA GLY A 497 -6.26 -17.53 5.21
C GLY A 497 -5.15 -17.44 4.16
N MET A 498 -4.55 -16.28 3.96
CA MET A 498 -3.47 -16.02 3.00
C MET A 498 -2.14 -16.59 3.48
N PRO A 499 -1.26 -17.09 2.58
CA PRO A 499 0.08 -17.53 2.99
C PRO A 499 0.91 -16.32 3.47
N THR A 500 1.83 -16.55 4.37
CA THR A 500 2.81 -15.54 4.78
C THR A 500 4.02 -15.53 3.84
N TYR A 501 4.83 -14.44 3.88
CA TYR A 501 6.00 -14.31 3.01
C TYR A 501 7.23 -14.98 3.60
N ASN A 502 8.04 -15.60 2.73
CA ASN A 502 9.38 -16.05 3.03
C ASN A 502 10.37 -14.89 2.82
N TRP A 503 10.43 -13.99 3.81
CA TRP A 503 11.25 -12.79 3.74
C TRP A 503 12.74 -13.08 3.53
N GLN A 504 13.25 -14.23 4.04
CA GLN A 504 14.65 -14.62 3.87
C GLN A 504 15.00 -14.95 2.40
N VAL A 505 14.07 -15.49 1.65
CA VAL A 505 14.22 -15.72 0.22
C VAL A 505 14.11 -14.41 -0.55
N MET A 506 13.12 -13.58 -0.21
CA MET A 506 12.92 -12.28 -0.86
C MET A 506 14.09 -11.30 -0.62
N GLU A 507 14.76 -11.37 0.53
CA GLU A 507 15.93 -10.53 0.82
C GLU A 507 17.09 -10.80 -0.16
N LYS A 508 17.27 -12.05 -0.60
CA LYS A 508 18.37 -12.45 -1.51
C LYS A 508 18.27 -11.81 -2.89
N ASP A 509 17.06 -11.50 -3.35
CA ASP A 509 16.81 -10.83 -4.62
C ASP A 509 16.33 -9.37 -4.43
N GLN A 510 16.61 -8.80 -3.24
CA GLN A 510 16.24 -7.42 -2.90
C GLN A 510 14.73 -7.15 -3.00
N TYR A 511 13.91 -8.13 -2.62
CA TYR A 511 12.44 -8.04 -2.61
C TYR A 511 11.83 -7.77 -3.99
N HIS A 512 12.43 -8.35 -5.03
CA HIS A 512 12.07 -8.10 -6.43
C HIS A 512 10.57 -8.31 -6.72
N TRP A 513 9.96 -9.32 -6.11
CA TRP A 513 8.53 -9.60 -6.22
C TRP A 513 7.66 -8.38 -5.81
N TRP A 514 7.96 -7.77 -4.67
CA TRP A 514 7.25 -6.58 -4.19
C TRP A 514 7.54 -5.35 -5.06
N GLN A 515 8.77 -5.18 -5.52
CA GLN A 515 9.13 -4.09 -6.42
C GLN A 515 8.36 -4.16 -7.74
N ARG A 516 8.21 -5.35 -8.35
CA ARG A 516 7.41 -5.57 -9.55
C ARG A 516 5.94 -5.18 -9.32
N ARG A 517 5.37 -5.59 -8.20
CA ARG A 517 4.00 -5.24 -7.81
C ARG A 517 3.79 -3.73 -7.73
N PHE A 518 4.67 -3.01 -7.04
CA PHE A 518 4.56 -1.56 -6.91
C PHE A 518 4.75 -0.85 -8.25
N ARG A 519 5.71 -1.26 -9.07
CA ARG A 519 5.92 -0.70 -10.42
C ARG A 519 4.68 -0.88 -11.30
N LYS A 520 4.02 -2.03 -11.22
CA LYS A 520 2.79 -2.26 -11.98
C LYS A 520 1.66 -1.32 -11.55
N MET A 521 1.49 -1.11 -10.26
CA MET A 521 0.46 -0.19 -9.75
C MET A 521 0.78 1.27 -10.09
N ALA A 522 2.04 1.65 -10.18
CA ALA A 522 2.49 2.99 -10.58
C ALA A 522 2.16 3.35 -12.04
N GLU A 523 1.80 2.39 -12.88
CA GLU A 523 1.28 2.68 -14.22
C GLU A 523 -0.05 3.45 -14.16
N TYR A 524 -0.81 3.31 -13.08
CA TYR A 524 -2.15 3.85 -12.92
C TYR A 524 -2.23 4.90 -11.79
N PHE A 525 -1.70 4.58 -10.62
CA PHE A 525 -1.90 5.36 -9.40
C PHE A 525 -0.75 6.34 -9.15
N THR A 526 -1.07 7.44 -8.49
CA THR A 526 -0.08 8.44 -8.04
C THR A 526 0.19 8.36 -6.54
N ALA A 527 -0.67 7.66 -5.81
CA ALA A 527 -0.53 7.34 -4.40
C ALA A 527 -1.06 5.93 -4.11
N TYR A 528 -0.62 5.31 -3.04
CA TYR A 528 -1.14 4.02 -2.62
C TYR A 528 -1.17 3.86 -1.10
N ARG A 529 -2.10 3.02 -0.65
CA ARG A 529 -2.16 2.51 0.72
C ARG A 529 -1.48 1.15 0.75
N ILE A 530 -0.50 0.99 1.62
CA ILE A 530 -0.02 -0.34 2.00
C ILE A 530 -0.99 -0.85 3.06
N ASP A 531 -1.78 -1.84 2.67
CA ASP A 531 -2.63 -2.56 3.59
C ASP A 531 -1.77 -3.29 4.62
N HIS A 532 -2.13 -3.19 5.90
CA HIS A 532 -1.42 -3.80 7.02
C HIS A 532 0.11 -3.60 6.95
N ILE A 533 0.58 -2.34 6.93
CA ILE A 533 2.02 -2.04 6.84
C ILE A 533 2.83 -2.72 7.95
N LEU A 534 2.20 -3.02 9.08
CA LEU A 534 2.80 -3.77 10.19
C LEU A 534 3.37 -5.13 9.74
N GLY A 535 2.83 -5.71 8.65
CA GLY A 535 3.32 -6.96 8.05
C GLY A 535 4.77 -6.88 7.54
N PHE A 536 5.28 -5.67 7.26
CA PHE A 536 6.68 -5.46 6.88
C PHE A 536 7.63 -5.39 8.08
N PHE A 537 7.09 -5.14 9.26
CA PHE A 537 7.79 -5.25 10.55
C PHE A 537 7.70 -6.67 11.09
N ARG A 538 6.49 -7.17 11.16
CA ARG A 538 6.08 -8.48 11.63
C ARG A 538 4.69 -8.83 11.17
N ILE A 539 4.40 -10.08 10.90
CA ILE A 539 3.06 -10.57 10.62
C ILE A 539 2.59 -11.48 11.75
N TRP A 540 1.28 -11.45 12.06
CA TRP A 540 0.68 -12.47 12.90
C TRP A 540 0.47 -13.72 12.07
N GLU A 541 1.31 -14.72 12.26
CA GLU A 541 1.26 -15.97 11.53
C GLU A 541 0.53 -17.02 12.35
N ILE A 542 -0.55 -17.56 11.77
CA ILE A 542 -1.41 -18.57 12.34
C ILE A 542 -1.04 -19.90 11.68
N PRO A 543 -0.79 -20.98 12.45
CA PRO A 543 -0.51 -22.29 11.86
C PRO A 543 -1.68 -22.76 10.98
N TYR A 544 -1.39 -23.42 9.86
CA TYR A 544 -2.44 -23.87 8.92
C TYR A 544 -3.48 -24.78 9.54
N HIS A 545 -3.12 -25.53 10.58
CA HIS A 545 -4.03 -26.40 11.30
C HIS A 545 -4.97 -25.69 12.28
N SER A 546 -4.81 -24.39 12.46
CA SER A 546 -5.70 -23.55 13.28
C SER A 546 -6.71 -22.80 12.42
N VAL A 547 -7.90 -22.56 12.97
CA VAL A 547 -8.99 -21.77 12.38
C VAL A 547 -9.00 -20.38 12.98
N HIS A 548 -8.93 -20.28 14.32
CA HIS A 548 -8.84 -19.01 15.05
C HIS A 548 -7.40 -18.47 15.12
N GLY A 549 -7.27 -17.18 15.35
CA GLY A 549 -5.98 -16.49 15.48
C GLY A 549 -5.24 -16.69 16.81
N LEU A 550 -5.87 -17.31 17.81
CA LEU A 550 -5.34 -17.41 19.17
C LEU A 550 -4.01 -18.18 19.29
N LEU A 551 -3.77 -19.15 18.42
CA LEU A 551 -2.53 -19.94 18.37
C LEU A 551 -1.49 -19.35 17.41
N GLY A 552 -1.65 -18.10 16.98
CA GLY A 552 -0.69 -17.41 16.16
C GLY A 552 0.55 -16.94 16.96
N GLN A 553 1.56 -16.52 16.21
CA GLN A 553 2.77 -15.89 16.73
C GLN A 553 3.26 -14.79 15.77
N PHE A 554 3.97 -13.79 16.27
CA PHE A 554 4.60 -12.82 15.40
C PHE A 554 5.80 -13.42 14.66
N VAL A 555 5.89 -13.15 13.36
CA VAL A 555 6.99 -13.59 12.51
C VAL A 555 7.50 -12.38 11.70
N PRO A 556 8.81 -12.04 11.78
CA PRO A 556 9.80 -12.62 12.67
C PRO A 556 9.65 -12.17 14.13
N SER A 557 10.16 -12.98 15.05
CA SER A 557 10.18 -12.66 16.48
C SER A 557 11.39 -13.29 17.18
N LEU A 558 11.57 -12.96 18.45
CA LEU A 558 12.63 -13.48 19.33
C LEU A 558 11.99 -14.44 20.35
N PRO A 559 11.83 -15.74 20.04
CA PRO A 559 11.25 -16.71 20.97
C PRO A 559 12.13 -16.90 22.22
N MET A 560 11.53 -17.30 23.33
CA MET A 560 12.18 -17.42 24.62
C MET A 560 12.64 -18.86 24.87
N SER A 561 13.85 -19.04 25.42
CA SER A 561 14.30 -20.34 25.92
C SER A 561 13.65 -20.67 27.27
N LYS A 562 13.75 -21.94 27.67
CA LYS A 562 13.29 -22.39 29.00
C LYS A 562 13.96 -21.59 30.12
N GLU A 563 15.28 -21.42 30.05
CA GLU A 563 16.08 -20.73 31.05
C GLU A 563 15.67 -19.25 31.16
N GLU A 564 15.40 -18.62 30.03
CA GLU A 564 14.92 -17.26 29.97
C GLU A 564 13.53 -17.13 30.62
N ILE A 565 12.59 -18.02 30.34
CA ILE A 565 11.27 -18.05 30.98
C ILE A 565 11.41 -18.22 32.49
N GLN A 566 12.28 -19.13 32.95
CA GLN A 566 12.54 -19.35 34.37
C GLN A 566 13.14 -18.12 35.05
N SER A 567 13.91 -17.29 34.36
CA SER A 567 14.48 -16.04 34.91
C SER A 567 13.40 -15.03 35.32
N PHE A 568 12.21 -15.11 34.77
CA PHE A 568 11.05 -14.31 35.20
C PHE A 568 10.37 -14.85 36.47
N GLY A 569 10.79 -16.02 36.97
CA GLY A 569 10.26 -16.67 38.17
C GLY A 569 9.12 -17.67 37.89
N LEU A 570 8.97 -18.11 36.66
CA LEU A 570 8.01 -19.15 36.24
C LEU A 570 8.73 -20.50 36.14
N ASP A 571 8.31 -21.48 36.91
CA ASP A 571 8.84 -22.84 36.81
C ASP A 571 8.26 -23.53 35.54
N PHE A 572 9.05 -23.45 34.45
CA PHE A 572 8.58 -23.87 33.14
C PHE A 572 8.66 -25.37 32.95
N ASP A 573 7.50 -26.00 32.79
CA ASP A 573 7.30 -27.39 32.33
C ASP A 573 6.66 -27.37 30.95
N LYS A 574 7.36 -27.87 29.93
CA LYS A 574 6.89 -27.90 28.54
C LYS A 574 5.55 -28.64 28.39
N GLU A 575 5.44 -29.87 28.96
CA GLU A 575 4.26 -30.70 28.80
C GLU A 575 3.02 -30.08 29.44
N ARG A 576 3.18 -29.44 30.60
CA ARG A 576 2.13 -28.71 31.30
C ARG A 576 1.72 -27.43 30.60
N MET A 577 2.66 -26.68 30.06
CA MET A 577 2.40 -25.29 29.65
C MET A 577 2.12 -25.12 28.14
N THR A 578 2.41 -26.13 27.32
CA THR A 578 2.11 -26.11 25.89
C THR A 578 0.93 -26.98 25.49
N ARG A 579 0.21 -27.53 26.49
CA ARG A 579 -0.99 -28.37 26.26
C ARG A 579 -2.17 -27.77 27.01
N PRO A 580 -3.40 -27.97 26.50
CA PRO A 580 -4.62 -27.61 27.22
C PRO A 580 -4.74 -28.34 28.55
N TYR A 581 -5.15 -27.59 29.58
CA TYR A 581 -5.47 -28.18 30.88
C TYR A 581 -6.95 -28.57 30.91
N ILE A 582 -7.24 -29.83 30.67
CA ILE A 582 -8.62 -30.36 30.53
C ILE A 582 -8.92 -31.30 31.69
N ASP A 583 -9.77 -30.89 32.61
CA ASP A 583 -10.28 -31.68 33.68
C ASP A 583 -11.82 -31.84 33.60
N ASP A 584 -12.40 -32.67 34.49
CA ASP A 584 -13.84 -32.90 34.54
C ASP A 584 -14.64 -31.61 34.76
N GLN A 585 -14.15 -30.69 35.59
CA GLN A 585 -14.84 -29.43 35.91
C GLN A 585 -14.95 -28.53 34.69
N LEU A 586 -13.87 -28.42 33.94
CA LEU A 586 -13.84 -27.63 32.71
C LEU A 586 -14.78 -28.21 31.66
N ILE A 587 -14.78 -29.55 31.47
CA ILE A 587 -15.64 -30.20 30.49
C ILE A 587 -17.13 -29.99 30.87
N ASP A 588 -17.47 -30.18 32.12
CA ASP A 588 -18.86 -29.99 32.59
C ASP A 588 -19.32 -28.57 32.48
N LYS A 589 -18.42 -27.60 32.79
CA LYS A 589 -18.70 -26.17 32.65
C LYS A 589 -18.91 -25.73 31.20
N LEU A 590 -18.10 -26.24 30.27
CA LEU A 590 -18.16 -25.84 28.87
C LEU A 590 -19.30 -26.52 28.10
N PHE A 591 -19.53 -27.81 28.33
CA PHE A 591 -20.39 -28.63 27.50
C PHE A 591 -21.69 -29.02 28.16
N GLY A 592 -21.85 -28.90 29.50
CA GLY A 592 -23.08 -29.22 30.19
C GLY A 592 -23.60 -30.63 29.88
N ASP A 593 -24.84 -30.73 29.39
CA ASP A 593 -25.47 -32.00 29.03
C ASP A 593 -24.72 -32.79 27.95
N LYS A 594 -23.87 -32.13 27.15
CA LYS A 594 -23.02 -32.74 26.13
C LYS A 594 -21.67 -33.24 26.66
N ALA A 595 -21.35 -32.98 27.92
CA ALA A 595 -20.06 -33.34 28.53
C ALA A 595 -19.70 -34.81 28.38
N HIS A 596 -20.70 -35.70 28.55
CA HIS A 596 -20.52 -37.17 28.36
C HIS A 596 -20.14 -37.53 26.91
N GLU A 597 -20.82 -36.94 25.93
CA GLU A 597 -20.54 -37.13 24.51
C GLU A 597 -19.10 -36.64 24.17
N VAL A 598 -18.71 -35.50 24.70
CA VAL A 598 -17.38 -34.92 24.47
C VAL A 598 -16.27 -35.81 25.02
N ARG A 599 -16.42 -36.30 26.25
CA ARG A 599 -15.45 -37.23 26.86
C ARG A 599 -15.25 -38.48 26.01
N HIS A 600 -16.32 -39.05 25.48
CA HIS A 600 -16.25 -40.29 24.74
C HIS A 600 -15.82 -40.12 23.28
N THR A 601 -16.23 -39.07 22.63
CA THR A 601 -15.95 -38.84 21.19
C THR A 601 -14.62 -38.19 20.98
N PHE A 602 -14.36 -37.07 21.66
CA PHE A 602 -13.24 -36.18 21.32
C PHE A 602 -12.03 -36.32 22.23
N LEU A 603 -12.21 -36.84 23.45
CA LEU A 603 -11.18 -36.90 24.48
C LEU A 603 -10.69 -38.32 24.78
N LYS A 604 -9.46 -38.42 25.26
CA LYS A 604 -8.86 -39.58 25.88
C LYS A 604 -8.41 -39.25 27.29
N HIS A 605 -8.65 -40.17 28.23
CA HIS A 605 -8.24 -40.03 29.62
C HIS A 605 -6.72 -40.15 29.76
N LEU A 606 -6.09 -39.30 30.57
CA LEU A 606 -4.69 -39.39 30.97
C LEU A 606 -4.54 -39.97 32.39
N PRO A 607 -3.35 -40.50 32.76
CA PRO A 607 -3.10 -41.05 34.10
C PRO A 607 -3.28 -40.06 35.25
N SER A 608 -3.18 -38.75 34.99
CA SER A 608 -3.26 -37.64 35.96
C SER A 608 -4.69 -37.16 36.26
N LYS A 609 -5.73 -37.88 35.89
CA LYS A 609 -7.15 -37.47 35.94
C LYS A 609 -7.45 -36.25 35.03
N LEU A 610 -6.61 -36.00 34.06
CA LEU A 610 -6.80 -35.06 32.99
C LEU A 610 -7.21 -35.74 31.71
N TYR A 611 -7.62 -34.96 30.75
CA TYR A 611 -7.94 -35.42 29.40
C TYR A 611 -7.01 -34.74 28.38
N ALA A 612 -6.84 -35.45 27.27
CA ALA A 612 -6.23 -34.85 26.06
C ALA A 612 -7.16 -35.10 24.87
N LEU A 613 -7.10 -34.22 23.88
CA LEU A 613 -7.81 -34.49 22.63
C LEU A 613 -7.27 -35.73 21.93
N ARG A 614 -8.14 -36.49 21.30
CA ARG A 614 -7.74 -37.65 20.48
C ARG A 614 -7.01 -37.17 19.24
N PRO A 615 -6.07 -37.92 18.67
CA PRO A 615 -5.30 -37.53 17.49
C PRO A 615 -6.16 -37.11 16.29
N GLU A 616 -7.37 -37.65 16.17
CA GLU A 616 -8.35 -37.35 15.13
C GLU A 616 -8.95 -35.94 15.26
N TYR A 617 -8.88 -35.32 16.47
CA TYR A 617 -9.52 -34.04 16.80
C TYR A 617 -8.57 -33.06 17.49
N ASN A 618 -7.29 -33.32 17.47
CA ASN A 618 -6.30 -32.54 18.21
C ASN A 618 -5.88 -31.23 17.55
N THR A 619 -6.52 -30.83 16.46
CA THR A 619 -6.36 -29.50 15.81
C THR A 619 -7.72 -28.93 15.41
N GLN A 620 -7.82 -27.63 15.33
CA GLN A 620 -9.08 -26.97 14.96
C GLN A 620 -9.55 -27.37 13.55
N ARG A 621 -8.66 -27.54 12.58
CA ARG A 621 -9.02 -28.00 11.22
C ARG A 621 -9.58 -29.42 11.19
N LYS A 622 -9.09 -30.30 12.04
CA LYS A 622 -9.66 -31.66 12.14
C LYS A 622 -11.07 -31.67 12.76
N VAL A 623 -11.28 -30.78 13.75
CA VAL A 623 -12.61 -30.55 14.32
C VAL A 623 -13.54 -29.93 13.27
N GLU A 624 -13.08 -28.92 12.53
CA GLU A 624 -13.84 -28.34 11.42
C GLU A 624 -14.29 -29.39 10.42
N THR A 625 -13.37 -30.27 9.97
CA THR A 625 -13.68 -31.38 9.05
C THR A 625 -14.74 -32.36 9.61
N TYR A 626 -14.72 -32.60 10.92
CA TYR A 626 -15.73 -33.44 11.55
C TYR A 626 -17.13 -32.81 11.54
N PHE A 627 -17.19 -31.48 11.62
CA PHE A 627 -18.45 -30.73 11.60
C PHE A 627 -18.85 -30.23 10.20
N ASP A 628 -18.08 -30.58 9.17
CA ASP A 628 -18.44 -30.22 7.80
C ASP A 628 -19.84 -30.71 7.42
N GLY A 629 -20.66 -29.77 6.88
CA GLY A 629 -22.05 -30.01 6.57
C GLY A 629 -23.01 -30.09 7.78
N LYS A 630 -22.56 -29.74 9.00
CA LYS A 630 -23.36 -29.63 10.22
C LYS A 630 -23.47 -28.18 10.69
N ASP A 631 -24.40 -27.46 10.09
CA ASP A 631 -24.55 -26.00 10.32
C ASP A 631 -25.65 -25.65 11.33
N ASP A 632 -26.17 -26.64 12.06
CA ASP A 632 -27.13 -26.36 13.11
C ASP A 632 -26.50 -25.67 14.32
N PRO A 633 -27.28 -24.88 15.11
CA PRO A 633 -26.72 -24.05 16.21
C PRO A 633 -26.00 -24.89 17.28
N ALA A 634 -26.43 -26.14 17.54
CA ALA A 634 -25.83 -27.01 18.58
C ALA A 634 -24.48 -27.56 18.11
N SER A 635 -24.36 -27.95 16.84
CA SER A 635 -23.10 -28.37 16.22
C SER A 635 -22.11 -27.20 16.14
N THR A 636 -22.56 -25.98 15.78
CA THR A 636 -21.75 -24.78 15.76
C THR A 636 -21.22 -24.41 17.15
N ASP A 637 -22.06 -24.41 18.18
CA ASP A 637 -21.66 -24.17 19.59
C ASP A 637 -20.62 -25.20 20.07
N MET A 638 -20.85 -26.49 19.77
CA MET A 638 -19.90 -27.53 20.14
C MET A 638 -18.56 -27.39 19.44
N ARG A 639 -18.55 -27.06 18.17
CA ARG A 639 -17.34 -26.78 17.37
C ARG A 639 -16.53 -25.64 17.96
N GLU A 640 -17.16 -24.49 18.23
CA GLU A 640 -16.51 -23.32 18.80
C GLU A 640 -15.91 -23.58 20.19
N LYS A 641 -16.62 -24.31 21.05
CA LYS A 641 -16.11 -24.73 22.36
C LYS A 641 -14.92 -25.70 22.26
N LEU A 642 -14.90 -26.59 21.29
CA LEU A 642 -13.73 -27.43 21.00
C LEU A 642 -12.55 -26.64 20.49
N TYR A 643 -12.77 -25.60 19.67
CA TYR A 643 -11.71 -24.67 19.24
C TYR A 643 -11.10 -23.93 20.42
N SER A 644 -11.92 -23.41 21.34
CA SER A 644 -11.46 -22.76 22.56
C SER A 644 -10.64 -23.70 23.42
N LEU A 645 -11.11 -24.93 23.60
CA LEU A 645 -10.41 -25.97 24.38
C LEU A 645 -9.01 -26.28 23.80
N ILE A 646 -8.90 -26.36 22.46
CA ILE A 646 -7.61 -26.57 21.78
C ILE A 646 -6.66 -25.39 21.97
N SER A 647 -7.20 -24.18 22.08
CA SER A 647 -6.42 -22.94 22.21
C SER A 647 -6.03 -22.60 23.65
N ASP A 648 -6.52 -23.36 24.65
CA ASP A 648 -6.28 -23.07 26.08
C ASP A 648 -4.90 -23.55 26.54
N VAL A 649 -3.84 -22.91 26.07
CA VAL A 649 -2.44 -23.18 26.39
C VAL A 649 -1.74 -21.91 26.88
N LEU A 650 -0.70 -22.04 27.73
CA LEU A 650 0.08 -20.88 28.22
C LEU A 650 1.15 -20.45 27.23
N PHE A 651 1.78 -21.40 26.55
CA PHE A 651 2.85 -21.17 25.58
C PHE A 651 2.62 -21.93 24.30
N ILE A 652 3.12 -21.37 23.22
CA ILE A 652 3.16 -21.97 21.89
C ILE A 652 4.64 -22.26 21.59
N ALA A 653 4.96 -23.45 21.10
CA ALA A 653 6.30 -23.77 20.65
C ALA A 653 6.62 -23.00 19.37
N ASP A 654 7.85 -22.50 19.26
CA ASP A 654 8.32 -21.84 18.06
C ASP A 654 8.32 -22.83 16.87
N ARG A 655 7.98 -22.34 15.69
CA ARG A 655 7.87 -23.19 14.49
C ARG A 655 9.22 -23.71 13.98
N ASP A 656 10.28 -22.93 14.20
CA ASP A 656 11.63 -23.22 13.68
C ASP A 656 12.52 -23.89 14.73
N ASP A 657 12.25 -23.64 16.03
CA ASP A 657 12.95 -24.27 17.15
C ASP A 657 11.96 -24.75 18.23
N PRO A 658 11.62 -26.04 18.26
CA PRO A 658 10.66 -26.62 19.20
C PRO A 658 11.09 -26.57 20.69
N ASN A 659 12.30 -26.07 20.99
CA ASN A 659 12.80 -25.82 22.34
C ASN A 659 12.71 -24.36 22.76
N LYS A 660 12.14 -23.49 21.91
CA LYS A 660 11.82 -22.12 22.23
C LYS A 660 10.33 -21.89 22.19
N PHE A 661 9.86 -20.86 22.87
CA PHE A 661 8.45 -20.69 23.16
C PHE A 661 8.03 -19.22 23.05
N HIS A 662 6.75 -19.04 22.73
CA HIS A 662 6.05 -17.76 22.74
C HIS A 662 4.92 -17.82 23.78
N PRO A 663 4.73 -16.81 24.63
CA PRO A 663 3.55 -16.76 25.48
C PRO A 663 2.30 -16.63 24.58
N ARG A 664 1.26 -17.39 24.89
CA ARG A 664 0.00 -17.33 24.14
C ARG A 664 -0.68 -15.99 24.43
N ILE A 665 -1.08 -15.30 23.37
CA ILE A 665 -1.71 -13.98 23.47
C ILE A 665 -3.09 -14.07 24.15
N ALA A 666 -3.45 -13.08 24.96
CA ALA A 666 -4.74 -12.93 25.64
C ALA A 666 -5.15 -14.16 26.49
N VAL A 667 -4.19 -14.79 27.18
CA VAL A 667 -4.44 -16.02 27.96
C VAL A 667 -4.92 -15.75 29.38
N GLN A 668 -4.85 -14.48 29.86
CA GLN A 668 -5.03 -14.13 31.28
C GLN A 668 -6.42 -14.46 31.86
N ASN A 669 -7.44 -14.64 31.04
CA ASN A 669 -8.79 -15.00 31.47
C ASN A 669 -9.13 -16.48 31.20
N GLU A 670 -8.20 -17.23 30.64
CA GLU A 670 -8.41 -18.60 30.26
C GLU A 670 -8.23 -19.58 31.43
N PRO A 671 -8.87 -20.75 31.39
CA PRO A 671 -8.77 -21.75 32.45
C PRO A 671 -7.33 -22.13 32.79
N VAL A 672 -6.48 -22.36 31.79
CA VAL A 672 -5.08 -22.75 32.00
C VAL A 672 -4.29 -21.71 32.81
N PHE A 673 -4.54 -20.41 32.62
CA PHE A 673 -3.92 -19.35 33.39
C PHE A 673 -4.52 -19.23 34.81
N CYS A 674 -5.83 -19.37 34.93
CA CYS A 674 -6.53 -19.34 36.22
C CYS A 674 -6.10 -20.48 37.17
N HIS A 675 -5.61 -21.59 36.65
CA HIS A 675 -5.06 -22.71 37.43
C HIS A 675 -3.62 -22.46 37.94
N LEU A 676 -2.96 -21.40 37.52
CA LEU A 676 -1.67 -21.01 38.05
C LEU A 676 -1.82 -20.44 39.48
N SER A 677 -0.81 -20.63 40.33
CA SER A 677 -0.72 -19.92 41.60
C SER A 677 -0.57 -18.41 41.35
N ALA A 678 -0.98 -17.59 42.33
CA ALA A 678 -0.85 -16.12 42.22
C ALA A 678 0.61 -15.66 41.91
N LYS A 679 1.60 -16.39 42.41
CA LYS A 679 3.02 -16.14 42.10
C LYS A 679 3.35 -16.42 40.63
N GLU A 680 2.88 -17.54 40.10
CA GLU A 680 3.08 -17.91 38.71
C GLU A 680 2.34 -16.95 37.77
N GLN A 681 1.10 -16.52 38.11
CA GLN A 681 0.36 -15.52 37.34
C GLN A 681 1.11 -14.20 37.27
N GLN A 682 1.66 -13.72 38.37
CA GLN A 682 2.47 -12.50 38.38
C GLN A 682 3.75 -12.66 37.55
N ALA A 683 4.42 -13.80 37.63
CA ALA A 683 5.62 -14.09 36.86
C ALA A 683 5.31 -14.15 35.36
N PHE A 684 4.21 -14.80 34.97
CA PHE A 684 3.75 -14.86 33.61
C PHE A 684 3.39 -13.47 33.05
N ASN A 685 2.67 -12.65 33.81
CA ASN A 685 2.29 -11.30 33.35
C ASN A 685 3.51 -10.41 33.12
N ARG A 686 4.54 -10.45 33.98
CA ARG A 686 5.79 -9.70 33.75
C ARG A 686 6.51 -10.18 32.47
N LEU A 687 6.56 -11.52 32.25
CA LEU A 687 7.11 -12.11 31.04
C LEU A 687 6.31 -11.70 29.81
N TYR A 688 4.98 -11.74 29.90
CA TYR A 688 4.06 -11.39 28.83
C TYR A 688 4.23 -9.92 28.40
N ASP A 689 4.25 -9.00 29.37
CA ASP A 689 4.43 -7.57 29.10
C ASP A 689 5.81 -7.29 28.46
N HIS A 690 6.86 -7.93 28.99
CA HIS A 690 8.18 -7.83 28.37
C HIS A 690 8.18 -8.36 26.93
N TYR A 691 7.59 -9.54 26.70
CA TYR A 691 7.57 -10.20 25.39
C TYR A 691 6.84 -9.35 24.34
N TYR A 692 5.60 -8.93 24.63
CA TYR A 692 4.75 -8.26 23.63
C TYR A 692 5.04 -6.76 23.45
N TYR A 693 5.54 -6.06 24.48
CA TYR A 693 5.62 -4.59 24.44
C TYR A 693 7.05 -4.02 24.50
N GLN A 694 8.06 -4.83 24.80
CA GLN A 694 9.43 -4.32 24.99
C GLN A 694 10.46 -5.05 24.12
N ARG A 695 10.46 -6.38 24.14
CA ARG A 695 11.52 -7.26 23.62
C ARG A 695 11.89 -7.02 22.17
N HIS A 696 10.94 -6.69 21.34
CA HIS A 696 11.08 -6.77 19.89
C HIS A 696 11.30 -5.43 19.18
N ASN A 697 11.19 -4.28 19.86
CA ASN A 697 11.16 -2.97 19.21
C ASN A 697 12.39 -2.72 18.33
N GLU A 698 13.61 -2.93 18.84
CA GLU A 698 14.83 -2.75 18.06
C GLU A 698 14.94 -3.78 16.93
N PHE A 699 14.61 -5.02 17.20
CA PHE A 699 14.63 -6.09 16.22
C PHE A 699 13.67 -5.80 15.05
N TRP A 700 12.42 -5.43 15.32
CA TRP A 700 11.46 -5.10 14.30
C TRP A 700 11.77 -3.80 13.56
N TYR A 701 12.42 -2.84 14.22
CA TYR A 701 12.97 -1.66 13.54
C TYR A 701 13.94 -2.09 12.42
N HIS A 702 14.92 -2.93 12.74
CA HIS A 702 15.89 -3.39 11.77
C HIS A 702 15.26 -4.24 10.67
N GLU A 703 14.31 -5.10 11.01
CA GLU A 703 13.58 -5.91 10.02
C GLU A 703 12.78 -5.06 9.02
N ALA A 704 12.15 -3.99 9.47
CA ALA A 704 11.45 -3.05 8.59
C ALA A 704 12.42 -2.25 7.72
N MET A 705 13.52 -1.77 8.31
CA MET A 705 14.53 -0.97 7.62
C MET A 705 15.35 -1.75 6.57
N LYS A 706 15.34 -3.08 6.60
CA LYS A 706 15.86 -3.91 5.50
C LYS A 706 14.97 -3.86 4.27
N LYS A 707 13.66 -3.79 4.44
CA LYS A 707 12.64 -3.95 3.40
C LYS A 707 12.13 -2.62 2.86
N LEU A 708 11.54 -1.81 3.73
CA LEU A 708 10.78 -0.61 3.34
C LEU A 708 11.58 0.39 2.50
N PRO A 709 12.85 0.73 2.81
CA PRO A 709 13.61 1.66 1.98
C PRO A 709 13.74 1.20 0.52
N ILE A 710 13.99 -0.09 0.30
CA ILE A 710 14.13 -0.67 -1.04
C ILE A 710 12.80 -0.61 -1.79
N LEU A 711 11.71 -0.92 -1.09
CA LEU A 711 10.37 -0.95 -1.67
C LEU A 711 9.84 0.44 -2.02
N LEU A 712 10.09 1.42 -1.16
CA LEU A 712 9.70 2.81 -1.41
C LEU A 712 10.43 3.43 -2.59
N GLN A 713 11.67 3.00 -2.86
CA GLN A 713 12.44 3.45 -4.02
C GLN A 713 11.97 2.84 -5.34
N ALA A 714 11.14 1.81 -5.30
CA ALA A 714 10.68 1.12 -6.51
C ALA A 714 9.79 2.00 -7.40
N THR A 715 9.12 3.00 -6.82
CA THR A 715 8.19 3.90 -7.55
C THR A 715 8.17 5.29 -6.92
N PRO A 716 7.80 6.33 -7.70
CA PRO A 716 7.62 7.68 -7.20
C PRO A 716 6.24 7.92 -6.56
N MET A 717 5.40 6.92 -6.36
CA MET A 717 4.07 7.11 -5.77
C MET A 717 4.14 7.62 -4.32
N LEU A 718 3.19 8.46 -3.91
CA LEU A 718 3.02 8.83 -2.49
C LEU A 718 2.59 7.62 -1.66
N VAL A 719 3.29 7.37 -0.57
CA VAL A 719 3.09 6.17 0.26
C VAL A 719 2.30 6.49 1.51
N CYS A 720 1.22 5.73 1.73
CA CYS A 720 0.43 5.76 2.95
C CYS A 720 0.42 4.36 3.56
N GLY A 721 0.61 4.23 4.87
CA GLY A 721 0.53 2.97 5.58
C GLY A 721 -0.79 2.84 6.35
N GLU A 722 -1.39 1.65 6.33
CA GLU A 722 -2.43 1.30 7.29
C GLU A 722 -1.72 0.69 8.52
N ASP A 723 -1.61 1.47 9.59
CA ASP A 723 -0.88 1.16 10.82
C ASP A 723 -1.81 1.07 12.03
N LEU A 724 -2.89 0.31 11.88
CA LEU A 724 -3.90 0.06 12.91
C LEU A 724 -3.65 -1.24 13.69
N GLY A 725 -4.25 -1.36 14.87
CA GLY A 725 -4.19 -2.53 15.73
C GLY A 725 -3.08 -2.45 16.79
N MET A 726 -2.42 -3.57 17.08
CA MET A 726 -1.33 -3.64 18.06
C MET A 726 -0.03 -3.09 17.46
N VAL A 727 0.17 -1.76 17.54
CA VAL A 727 1.28 -1.04 16.90
C VAL A 727 2.54 -1.07 17.77
N PRO A 728 3.66 -1.67 17.31
CA PRO A 728 4.94 -1.61 18.03
C PRO A 728 5.49 -0.18 18.13
N GLY A 729 6.21 0.13 19.21
CA GLY A 729 6.79 1.46 19.41
C GLY A 729 7.77 1.93 18.33
N CYS A 730 8.38 1.02 17.59
CA CYS A 730 9.30 1.35 16.48
C CYS A 730 8.57 1.82 15.20
N VAL A 731 7.29 1.52 15.02
CA VAL A 731 6.54 1.83 13.79
C VAL A 731 6.49 3.34 13.51
N PRO A 732 6.08 4.20 14.46
CA PRO A 732 6.09 5.65 14.22
C PRO A 732 7.48 6.19 13.84
N TRP A 733 8.56 5.62 14.40
CA TRP A 733 9.93 6.05 14.05
C TRP A 733 10.29 5.74 12.62
N VAL A 734 10.01 4.50 12.18
CA VAL A 734 10.27 4.08 10.79
C VAL A 734 9.41 4.88 9.82
N MET A 735 8.12 5.03 10.10
CA MET A 735 7.21 5.78 9.22
C MET A 735 7.62 7.24 9.09
N ASN A 736 7.99 7.88 10.21
CA ASN A 736 8.49 9.26 10.17
C ASN A 736 9.83 9.37 9.44
N GLN A 737 10.78 8.46 9.69
CA GLN A 737 12.08 8.46 9.03
C GLN A 737 11.96 8.24 7.52
N LEU A 738 11.01 7.42 7.09
CA LEU A 738 10.75 7.13 5.67
C LEU A 738 9.67 8.02 5.07
N GLN A 739 9.13 8.97 5.83
CA GLN A 739 8.06 9.90 5.42
C GLN A 739 6.84 9.18 4.82
N ILE A 740 6.46 8.03 5.41
CA ILE A 740 5.24 7.29 5.09
C ILE A 740 4.08 7.94 5.85
N LEU A 741 2.99 8.26 5.17
CA LEU A 741 1.80 8.83 5.81
C LEU A 741 1.13 7.77 6.69
N SER A 742 0.94 8.07 7.99
CA SER A 742 0.20 7.23 8.93
C SER A 742 -1.31 7.36 8.73
N LEU A 743 -2.09 6.42 9.25
CA LEU A 743 -3.56 6.49 9.25
C LEU A 743 -4.06 6.93 10.62
N GLU A 744 -4.83 8.03 10.68
CA GLU A 744 -5.38 8.59 11.92
C GLU A 744 -6.90 8.51 11.93
N ILE A 745 -7.46 7.85 12.96
CA ILE A 745 -8.90 7.65 13.14
C ILE A 745 -9.28 8.04 14.57
N GLN A 746 -10.21 9.00 14.72
CA GLN A 746 -10.55 9.60 16.02
C GLN A 746 -11.06 8.56 17.03
N ARG A 747 -11.91 7.65 16.61
CA ARG A 747 -12.49 6.59 17.45
C ARG A 747 -11.64 5.33 17.58
N MET A 748 -10.40 5.37 17.07
CA MET A 748 -9.43 4.28 17.16
C MET A 748 -8.01 4.85 17.35
N PRO A 749 -7.75 5.53 18.48
CA PRO A 749 -6.45 6.13 18.75
C PRO A 749 -5.37 5.06 18.94
N LYS A 750 -4.17 5.34 18.48
CA LYS A 750 -3.00 4.45 18.61
C LYS A 750 -2.37 4.48 20.01
N GLN A 751 -2.66 5.49 20.80
CA GLN A 751 -2.09 5.69 22.12
C GLN A 751 -2.88 4.93 23.18
N THR A 752 -2.20 4.11 23.97
CA THR A 752 -2.81 3.37 25.08
C THR A 752 -3.38 4.32 26.13
N GLY A 753 -4.60 4.06 26.58
CA GLY A 753 -5.28 4.84 27.63
C GLY A 753 -5.99 6.09 27.13
N ILE A 754 -5.96 6.37 25.83
CA ILE A 754 -6.76 7.41 25.17
C ILE A 754 -7.99 6.77 24.52
N GLU A 755 -9.18 7.26 24.87
CA GLU A 755 -10.43 6.73 24.33
C GLU A 755 -10.72 7.29 22.92
N PHE A 756 -10.47 8.59 22.71
CA PHE A 756 -10.68 9.26 21.41
C PHE A 756 -9.45 10.07 21.02
N GLY A 757 -9.05 9.96 19.76
CA GLY A 757 -8.02 10.81 19.18
C GLY A 757 -8.50 12.26 19.07
N ARG A 758 -7.56 13.20 19.01
CA ARG A 758 -7.83 14.62 18.83
C ARG A 758 -7.38 15.06 17.44
N PRO A 759 -8.30 15.32 16.51
CA PRO A 759 -7.95 15.67 15.12
C PRO A 759 -6.99 16.86 15.02
N GLU A 760 -7.08 17.84 15.91
CA GLU A 760 -6.20 19.00 15.96
C GLU A 760 -4.71 18.68 16.26
N ASN A 761 -4.43 17.48 16.78
CA ASN A 761 -3.09 17.03 17.14
C ASN A 761 -2.51 15.99 16.16
N TYR A 762 -3.20 15.68 15.08
CA TYR A 762 -2.71 14.69 14.11
C TYR A 762 -1.41 15.17 13.44
N PRO A 763 -0.46 14.27 13.17
CA PRO A 763 0.76 14.64 12.46
C PRO A 763 0.44 15.08 11.04
N TYR A 764 1.26 15.98 10.50
CA TYR A 764 1.08 16.45 9.11
C TYR A 764 1.21 15.29 8.11
N LEU A 765 2.23 14.44 8.26
CA LEU A 765 2.43 13.26 7.41
C LEU A 765 1.44 12.15 7.78
N SER A 766 0.16 12.39 7.56
CA SER A 766 -0.90 11.42 7.84
C SER A 766 -2.08 11.55 6.88
N VAL A 767 -2.86 10.49 6.87
CA VAL A 767 -4.21 10.42 6.29
C VAL A 767 -5.18 10.37 7.45
N CYS A 768 -6.05 11.36 7.61
CA CYS A 768 -7.15 11.29 8.58
C CYS A 768 -8.44 10.83 7.91
N THR A 769 -9.24 10.09 8.67
CA THR A 769 -10.58 9.65 8.27
C THR A 769 -11.46 9.45 9.50
N ILE A 770 -12.78 9.52 9.34
CA ILE A 770 -13.75 9.23 10.40
C ILE A 770 -13.87 7.72 10.61
N GLY A 771 -13.79 6.95 9.54
CA GLY A 771 -13.80 5.50 9.54
C GLY A 771 -13.30 4.92 8.23
N THR A 772 -13.12 3.60 8.19
CA THR A 772 -12.73 2.85 7.00
C THR A 772 -13.84 1.88 6.58
N HIS A 773 -13.67 1.23 5.45
CA HIS A 773 -14.57 0.16 5.00
C HIS A 773 -14.65 -1.04 5.96
N ASP A 774 -13.68 -1.19 6.88
CA ASP A 774 -13.62 -2.26 7.91
C ASP A 774 -14.35 -1.88 9.21
N MET A 775 -14.83 -0.66 9.29
CA MET A 775 -15.49 -0.14 10.50
C MET A 775 -16.96 0.12 10.23
N THR A 776 -17.75 0.20 11.29
CA THR A 776 -19.10 0.75 11.22
C THR A 776 -19.05 2.19 10.72
N THR A 777 -20.02 2.63 9.92
CA THR A 777 -20.14 4.03 9.50
C THR A 777 -20.29 4.96 10.69
N LEU A 778 -20.11 6.25 10.51
CA LEU A 778 -20.33 7.24 11.59
C LEU A 778 -21.69 7.07 12.26
N ARG A 779 -22.75 6.94 11.44
CA ARG A 779 -24.11 6.76 11.92
C ARG A 779 -24.34 5.42 12.64
N GLY A 780 -23.76 4.34 12.09
CA GLY A 780 -23.81 3.01 12.69
C GLY A 780 -23.10 2.98 14.04
N TRP A 781 -21.89 3.54 14.10
CA TRP A 781 -21.12 3.66 15.36
C TRP A 781 -21.86 4.45 16.42
N TRP A 782 -22.58 5.52 16.03
CA TRP A 782 -23.36 6.32 16.96
C TRP A 782 -24.44 5.52 17.70
N LYS A 783 -24.93 4.44 17.08
CA LYS A 783 -25.97 3.54 17.65
C LYS A 783 -25.39 2.32 18.38
N GLU A 784 -24.08 1.98 18.18
CA GLU A 784 -23.49 0.75 18.76
C GLU A 784 -23.44 0.78 20.28
N ASP A 785 -23.00 1.88 20.90
CA ASP A 785 -22.88 2.04 22.34
C ASP A 785 -23.19 3.49 22.76
N SER A 786 -24.37 3.69 23.30
CA SER A 786 -24.81 5.01 23.74
C SER A 786 -23.95 5.61 24.87
N THR A 787 -23.27 4.78 25.66
CA THR A 787 -22.40 5.27 26.74
C THR A 787 -21.09 5.84 26.20
N VAL A 788 -20.57 5.25 25.11
CA VAL A 788 -19.39 5.73 24.39
C VAL A 788 -19.72 7.04 23.68
N THR A 789 -20.82 7.07 22.93
CA THR A 789 -21.23 8.26 22.17
C THR A 789 -21.66 9.40 23.06
N ASP A 790 -22.21 9.15 24.25
CA ASP A 790 -22.49 10.15 25.27
C ASP A 790 -21.20 10.84 25.76
N ARG A 791 -20.16 10.06 26.08
CA ARG A 791 -18.84 10.63 26.42
C ARG A 791 -18.23 11.40 25.26
N PHE A 792 -18.37 10.92 24.04
CA PHE A 792 -17.87 11.61 22.86
C PHE A 792 -18.58 12.95 22.65
N TYR A 793 -19.91 12.97 22.78
CA TYR A 793 -20.74 14.16 22.63
C TYR A 793 -20.38 15.24 23.66
N HIS A 794 -20.22 14.85 24.92
CA HIS A 794 -19.93 15.81 26.00
C HIS A 794 -18.45 16.18 26.10
N ASN A 795 -17.53 15.20 26.01
CA ASN A 795 -16.11 15.43 26.31
C ASN A 795 -15.31 15.87 25.08
N GLU A 796 -15.64 15.34 23.87
CA GLU A 796 -14.89 15.66 22.66
C GLU A 796 -15.55 16.76 21.85
N LEU A 797 -16.88 16.71 21.70
CA LEU A 797 -17.62 17.74 20.97
C LEU A 797 -18.00 18.95 21.84
N HIS A 798 -17.97 18.81 23.18
CA HIS A 798 -18.28 19.85 24.15
C HIS A 798 -19.73 20.36 24.09
N TYR A 799 -20.66 19.50 23.68
CA TYR A 799 -22.08 19.82 23.69
C TYR A 799 -22.74 19.54 25.03
N TRP A 800 -23.80 20.28 25.34
CA TRP A 800 -24.58 20.14 26.54
C TRP A 800 -25.97 19.59 26.22
N GLY A 801 -26.58 18.91 27.16
CA GLY A 801 -27.95 18.38 27.04
C GLY A 801 -27.96 16.88 26.75
N THR A 802 -29.09 16.36 26.28
CA THR A 802 -29.24 14.92 26.00
C THR A 802 -28.59 14.58 24.68
N THR A 803 -27.74 13.55 24.68
CA THR A 803 -27.12 13.02 23.47
C THR A 803 -28.20 12.47 22.52
N PRO A 804 -28.21 12.85 21.25
CA PRO A 804 -29.16 12.31 20.29
C PRO A 804 -29.04 10.79 20.16
N GLU A 805 -30.13 10.07 20.07
CA GLU A 805 -30.19 8.63 19.90
C GLU A 805 -29.60 8.18 18.54
N GLU A 806 -29.87 8.96 17.49
CA GLU A 806 -29.26 8.83 16.16
C GLU A 806 -28.49 10.11 15.83
N ALA A 807 -27.34 9.99 15.14
CA ALA A 807 -26.58 11.16 14.71
C ALA A 807 -27.37 12.00 13.69
N PRO A 808 -27.84 13.22 14.04
CA PRO A 808 -28.52 14.11 13.09
C PRO A 808 -27.49 14.68 12.08
N GLY A 809 -27.99 15.19 10.95
CA GLY A 809 -27.15 15.69 9.86
C GLY A 809 -26.15 16.77 10.32
N TRP A 810 -26.60 17.74 11.13
CA TRP A 810 -25.74 18.79 11.65
C TRP A 810 -24.58 18.27 12.53
N LEU A 811 -24.81 17.19 13.27
CA LEU A 811 -23.77 16.57 14.09
C LEU A 811 -22.75 15.83 13.24
N CYS A 812 -23.20 15.12 12.21
CA CYS A 812 -22.33 14.51 11.24
C CYS A 812 -21.47 15.56 10.52
N GLU A 813 -22.06 16.70 10.14
CA GLU A 813 -21.36 17.83 9.53
C GLU A 813 -20.28 18.41 10.44
N GLU A 814 -20.57 18.58 11.72
CA GLU A 814 -19.61 19.09 12.71
C GLU A 814 -18.38 18.15 12.81
N ILE A 815 -18.60 16.84 12.83
CA ILE A 815 -17.53 15.84 12.88
C ILE A 815 -16.72 15.87 11.57
N VAL A 816 -17.35 15.96 10.41
CA VAL A 816 -16.70 16.12 9.11
C VAL A 816 -15.84 17.41 9.09
N ARG A 817 -16.41 18.53 9.56
CA ARG A 817 -15.72 19.82 9.60
C ARG A 817 -14.44 19.78 10.46
N ARG A 818 -14.48 19.14 11.62
CA ARG A 818 -13.31 18.94 12.49
C ARG A 818 -12.21 18.12 11.80
N HIS A 819 -12.57 17.09 11.07
CA HIS A 819 -11.60 16.29 10.31
C HIS A 819 -11.02 17.09 9.13
N LEU A 820 -11.82 17.88 8.43
CA LEU A 820 -11.32 18.76 7.38
C LEU A 820 -10.35 19.83 7.91
N GLN A 821 -10.55 20.32 9.14
CA GLN A 821 -9.71 21.35 9.74
C GLN A 821 -8.38 20.81 10.33
N CYS A 822 -8.25 19.49 10.50
CA CYS A 822 -7.05 18.89 11.10
C CYS A 822 -5.78 19.14 10.28
N PRO A 823 -4.57 19.06 10.85
CA PRO A 823 -3.32 19.33 10.18
C PRO A 823 -2.87 18.24 9.20
N SER A 824 -3.52 17.06 9.17
CA SER A 824 -3.15 15.96 8.27
C SER A 824 -3.06 16.39 6.81
N MET A 825 -2.06 15.90 6.08
CA MET A 825 -1.89 16.18 4.65
C MET A 825 -3.12 15.75 3.85
N LEU A 826 -3.61 14.53 4.06
CA LEU A 826 -4.79 14.01 3.41
C LEU A 826 -5.93 13.85 4.40
N CYS A 827 -7.12 14.37 4.08
CA CYS A 827 -8.37 14.06 4.75
C CYS A 827 -9.23 13.28 3.76
N ILE A 828 -9.28 11.95 3.91
CA ILE A 828 -10.02 11.08 3.00
C ILE A 828 -11.19 10.47 3.76
N LEU A 829 -12.38 10.99 3.51
CA LEU A 829 -13.62 10.54 4.15
C LEU A 829 -14.28 9.44 3.31
N THR A 830 -15.08 8.58 3.94
CA THR A 830 -15.90 7.63 3.19
C THR A 830 -17.05 8.33 2.50
N TRP A 831 -17.57 7.74 1.43
CA TRP A 831 -18.79 8.22 0.80
C TRP A 831 -19.95 8.41 1.79
N GLN A 832 -20.06 7.48 2.74
CA GLN A 832 -21.10 7.49 3.77
C GLN A 832 -20.95 8.68 4.72
N ASP A 833 -19.73 9.14 5.02
CA ASP A 833 -19.51 10.31 5.86
C ASP A 833 -20.02 11.59 5.21
N TRP A 834 -19.82 11.75 3.90
CA TRP A 834 -20.34 12.90 3.16
C TRP A 834 -21.86 12.90 3.12
N THR A 835 -22.49 11.78 2.82
CA THR A 835 -23.94 11.69 2.74
C THR A 835 -24.64 11.77 4.10
N ALA A 836 -23.94 11.38 5.18
CA ALA A 836 -24.48 11.46 6.55
C ALA A 836 -24.88 12.88 6.98
N MET A 837 -24.27 13.91 6.37
CA MET A 837 -24.53 15.31 6.69
C MET A 837 -25.93 15.78 6.24
N ASP A 838 -26.49 15.15 5.21
CA ASP A 838 -27.78 15.55 4.62
C ASP A 838 -28.84 14.46 4.82
N GLU A 839 -29.87 14.77 5.64
CA GLU A 839 -30.92 13.83 6.00
C GLU A 839 -31.85 13.43 4.83
N ALA A 840 -31.89 14.22 3.77
CA ALA A 840 -32.66 13.91 2.57
C ALA A 840 -31.89 13.01 1.58
N ILE A 841 -30.56 13.02 1.68
CA ILE A 841 -29.66 12.29 0.75
C ILE A 841 -29.16 10.98 1.35
N ARG A 842 -28.85 10.95 2.67
CA ARG A 842 -28.32 9.76 3.32
C ARG A 842 -29.23 8.54 3.21
N ASN A 843 -28.65 7.35 3.29
CA ASN A 843 -29.45 6.11 3.27
C ASN A 843 -30.39 6.07 4.49
N ALA A 844 -31.66 5.72 4.28
CA ALA A 844 -32.64 5.56 5.37
C ALA A 844 -32.25 4.37 6.28
N ASP A 845 -31.68 3.31 5.72
CA ASP A 845 -31.23 2.13 6.45
C ASP A 845 -29.73 2.28 6.80
N ILE A 846 -29.45 2.49 8.08
CA ILE A 846 -28.09 2.68 8.61
C ILE A 846 -27.26 1.40 8.45
N ASP A 847 -27.86 0.24 8.69
CA ASP A 847 -27.16 -1.05 8.63
C ASP A 847 -26.75 -1.41 7.19
N ALA A 848 -27.54 -0.94 6.22
CA ALA A 848 -27.23 -1.12 4.80
C ALA A 848 -26.03 -0.27 4.32
N GLU A 849 -25.53 0.68 5.12
CA GLU A 849 -24.34 1.47 4.79
C GLU A 849 -23.01 0.72 5.03
N ARG A 850 -23.03 -0.35 5.81
CA ARG A 850 -21.79 -1.07 6.19
C ARG A 850 -21.24 -1.87 5.01
N ILE A 851 -19.91 -1.79 4.80
CA ILE A 851 -19.20 -2.49 3.71
C ILE A 851 -18.66 -3.84 4.20
N ASN A 852 -17.86 -3.83 5.27
CA ASN A 852 -17.21 -5.03 5.79
C ASN A 852 -17.48 -5.22 7.29
N ILE A 853 -17.46 -6.48 7.72
CA ILE A 853 -17.48 -6.93 9.11
C ILE A 853 -16.26 -7.84 9.31
N PRO A 854 -15.10 -7.33 9.77
CA PRO A 854 -13.85 -8.10 9.83
C PRO A 854 -13.92 -9.37 10.68
N ALA A 855 -14.79 -9.38 11.68
CA ALA A 855 -15.04 -10.59 12.51
C ALA A 855 -15.79 -11.70 11.76
N ASN A 856 -16.40 -11.40 10.61
CA ASN A 856 -17.09 -12.37 9.76
C ASN A 856 -16.20 -12.79 8.58
N PRO A 857 -15.56 -13.95 8.61
CA PRO A 857 -14.68 -14.41 7.54
C PRO A 857 -15.42 -14.69 6.21
N HIS A 858 -16.75 -14.75 6.26
CA HIS A 858 -17.62 -14.96 5.12
C HIS A 858 -18.48 -13.73 4.81
N ASN A 859 -17.90 -12.52 4.99
CA ASN A 859 -18.60 -11.29 4.62
C ASN A 859 -18.81 -11.22 3.12
N TYR A 860 -20.04 -10.93 2.70
CA TYR A 860 -20.36 -10.72 1.29
C TYR A 860 -20.16 -9.24 0.94
N TRP A 861 -19.15 -8.91 0.15
CA TRP A 861 -18.78 -7.55 -0.29
C TRP A 861 -19.71 -7.09 -1.41
N ARG A 862 -20.91 -6.66 -1.04
CA ARG A 862 -22.01 -6.33 -1.97
C ARG A 862 -22.60 -4.95 -1.77
N TRP A 863 -22.01 -4.15 -0.89
CA TRP A 863 -22.48 -2.79 -0.67
C TRP A 863 -22.46 -1.99 -1.97
N ARG A 864 -23.50 -1.16 -2.20
CA ARG A 864 -23.66 -0.36 -3.40
C ARG A 864 -24.23 1.00 -3.05
N MET A 865 -23.78 2.07 -3.74
CA MET A 865 -24.35 3.40 -3.63
C MET A 865 -25.87 3.33 -3.86
N HIS A 866 -26.64 3.96 -2.97
CA HIS A 866 -28.09 3.99 -3.06
C HIS A 866 -28.61 5.01 -4.09
N ILE A 867 -27.79 5.99 -4.50
CA ILE A 867 -28.07 6.97 -5.56
C ILE A 867 -27.15 6.75 -6.76
N THR A 868 -27.58 7.15 -7.95
CA THR A 868 -26.76 7.06 -9.16
C THR A 868 -25.83 8.26 -9.29
N LEU A 869 -24.73 8.10 -10.05
CA LEU A 869 -23.79 9.19 -10.33
C LEU A 869 -24.47 10.37 -11.03
N GLU A 870 -25.41 10.10 -11.93
CA GLU A 870 -26.22 11.14 -12.62
C GLU A 870 -27.06 11.94 -11.60
N LYS A 871 -27.69 11.25 -10.66
CA LYS A 871 -28.41 11.90 -9.56
C LYS A 871 -27.46 12.70 -8.69
N LEU A 872 -26.32 12.14 -8.30
CA LEU A 872 -25.29 12.79 -7.49
C LEU A 872 -24.82 14.10 -8.13
N MET A 873 -24.49 14.08 -9.43
CA MET A 873 -24.09 15.27 -10.19
C MET A 873 -25.20 16.35 -10.21
N SER A 874 -26.47 15.97 -10.16
CA SER A 874 -27.60 16.89 -10.15
C SER A 874 -27.91 17.54 -8.79
N LEU A 875 -27.27 17.06 -7.69
CA LEU A 875 -27.49 17.58 -6.33
C LEU A 875 -26.66 18.87 -6.09
N THR A 876 -27.01 19.94 -6.77
CA THR A 876 -26.22 21.19 -6.84
C THR A 876 -25.91 21.76 -5.46
N ASP A 877 -26.94 21.86 -4.60
CA ASP A 877 -26.79 22.47 -3.26
C ASP A 877 -25.87 21.65 -2.36
N PHE A 878 -26.05 20.32 -2.37
CA PHE A 878 -25.18 19.40 -1.64
C PHE A 878 -23.72 19.46 -2.13
N ASN A 879 -23.51 19.41 -3.43
CA ASN A 879 -22.18 19.48 -4.03
C ASN A 879 -21.48 20.81 -3.75
N GLN A 880 -22.25 21.93 -3.81
CA GLN A 880 -21.73 23.25 -3.47
C GLN A 880 -21.39 23.37 -1.97
N HIS A 881 -22.20 22.77 -1.09
CA HIS A 881 -21.95 22.75 0.34
C HIS A 881 -20.63 22.02 0.68
N ILE A 882 -20.40 20.83 0.10
CA ILE A 882 -19.12 20.11 0.25
C ILE A 882 -17.96 20.98 -0.22
N ARG A 883 -18.07 21.59 -1.41
CA ARG A 883 -17.05 22.47 -1.96
C ARG A 883 -16.71 23.64 -1.05
N GLN A 884 -17.74 24.25 -0.46
CA GLN A 884 -17.56 25.35 0.48
C GLN A 884 -16.83 24.88 1.75
N MET A 885 -17.22 23.75 2.35
CA MET A 885 -16.56 23.20 3.54
C MET A 885 -15.08 22.91 3.29
N ILE A 886 -14.74 22.35 2.12
CA ILE A 886 -13.37 22.06 1.73
C ILE A 886 -12.58 23.37 1.57
N ALA A 887 -13.14 24.38 0.91
CA ALA A 887 -12.51 25.69 0.74
C ALA A 887 -12.26 26.38 2.09
N GLU A 888 -13.27 26.41 2.97
CA GLU A 888 -13.18 26.98 4.33
C GLU A 888 -12.10 26.31 5.18
N SER A 889 -11.86 25.02 4.96
CA SER A 889 -10.81 24.26 5.68
C SER A 889 -9.38 24.52 5.16
N GLY A 890 -9.22 25.24 4.04
CA GLY A 890 -7.93 25.50 3.38
C GLY A 890 -7.38 24.25 2.68
N ARG A 891 -8.25 23.35 2.19
CA ARG A 891 -7.87 22.12 1.45
C ARG A 891 -8.19 22.22 -0.05
N ALA A 892 -8.68 23.36 -0.52
CA ALA A 892 -9.03 23.56 -1.93
C ALA A 892 -7.82 23.85 -2.82
N ASP A 893 -6.76 24.44 -2.25
CA ASP A 893 -5.58 24.94 -2.96
C ASP A 893 -4.35 24.04 -2.79
N GLY A 894 -4.53 22.80 -2.42
CA GLY A 894 -3.47 21.82 -2.18
C GLY A 894 -2.77 21.29 -3.44
#